data_302aecc5192bbc8ff2abfd5421bcbbf3
#
_entry.id   302aecc5192bbc8ff2abfd5421bcbbf3
#
_cell.length_a   1.000
_cell.length_b   1.000
_cell.length_c   1.000
_cell.angle_alpha   90.00
_cell.angle_beta   90.00
_cell.angle_gamma   90.00
#
_symmetry.space_group_name_H-M   'P 1'
#
loop_
_entity.id
_entity.type
_entity.pdbx_description
1 polymer ?
#
loop_
_entity_poly.entity_id
_entity_poly.type
_entity_poly.pdbx_seq_one_letter_code
_entity_poly.pdbx_strand_id
1 'polypeptide(L)'
;MKRIIRIIAYALAACLFLVIVAIAWVVVLLNSGPKPGTVVDEARRAGRESSSFVAAEEDYFHDMDGGVALTPGEVRGRNTWLVWTGGNDRFWDVLTRYAFGSFDLLKVLSSHPGLKYSRDDRWSYFGLVNEPCFEKPTGGDPDRFGLWFDKRRADCGPDPFEDESKYPGVAIGARGKTVPRGSYYGYASGVLGLRLFPNPDFDEAAAKKWDARRYYEDPTYYLARDLVRPYRVGMSCAFCHVGPSPVSPPADAENPKWENLSNTVGSQYFWIDRIFNWPADERNFIFQLLHTSRPGSLDPSLISTDYINNPRAMNAVYGLADRLAAAKSWNSKEILAGGALNNKQLNDYFRDGPLTQFFQAPDTVWTAHVLKDGADSAGALAALNRVYINIGLFSEEWLLHFNPLVGGKPITPILITDLRRNSPYWNATEAQAPDMAQFLVKASTPHRLKTAPGGGAYLTESDAVRERGKEVFADQCARCHSSKAPTPPAGANPAACAGSGYLACWSRYWEWTKTEAFREQMRQIVRAPDFLEQNYLSNDMRIPVTLLQTNACSPLATNAIAGNIWDNFSSQSYKDLPSVGEITYYDPYTGEPHQYQMPAGGVGYTRVPSLISIWSSAPFLLNNTVGPFDPSPSVDARMGVFNASIEQLLWPEKRARDPLLGDKVPGLIDRTTSTSYLRVPAGYWVADVPDWLRAALRRTMPNSFDGDDLRIGPIPAGTPIDLLSNLRILPEGEDFTAAAKHSAKLAGLLFDLANALRRLPADATDADASKAIRPLVPRLIELSKCPDFVVNRGHYFGTGQAGDGPGLSDADKRALIALLKTF
;
A
#
# COMPACT_ATOMS: atom_id res chain seq x y z
N MET A 1 35.31 -52.53 -9.56
CA MET A 1 34.48 -51.80 -10.47
C MET A 1 32.97 -52.11 -10.35
N LYS A 2 32.46 -53.31 -10.55
CA LYS A 2 31.03 -53.68 -10.41
C LYS A 2 30.41 -53.34 -9.02
N ARG A 3 31.12 -53.47 -7.93
CA ARG A 3 30.63 -53.13 -6.56
C ARG A 3 30.52 -51.61 -6.35
N ILE A 4 31.43 -50.80 -6.89
CA ILE A 4 31.42 -49.34 -6.79
C ILE A 4 30.25 -48.78 -7.63
N ILE A 5 30.01 -49.35 -8.84
CA ILE A 5 28.91 -48.94 -9.71
C ILE A 5 27.56 -49.24 -9.03
N ARG A 6 27.43 -50.39 -8.33
CA ARG A 6 26.20 -50.67 -7.57
C ARG A 6 26.00 -49.73 -6.38
N ILE A 7 27.04 -49.36 -5.67
CA ILE A 7 26.97 -48.40 -4.55
C ILE A 7 26.55 -47.02 -5.06
N ILE A 8 27.13 -46.59 -6.17
CA ILE A 8 26.74 -45.31 -6.82
C ILE A 8 25.30 -45.35 -7.31
N ALA A 9 24.85 -46.47 -7.93
CA ALA A 9 23.49 -46.63 -8.38
C ALA A 9 22.49 -46.63 -7.22
N TYR A 10 22.81 -47.26 -6.09
CA TYR A 10 21.95 -47.22 -4.87
C TYR A 10 21.96 -45.84 -4.23
N ALA A 11 23.08 -45.12 -4.22
CA ALA A 11 23.13 -43.74 -3.73
C ALA A 11 22.31 -42.79 -4.61
N LEU A 12 22.41 -42.92 -5.92
CA LEU A 12 21.57 -42.15 -6.86
C LEU A 12 20.08 -42.49 -6.73
N ALA A 13 19.73 -43.77 -6.58
CA ALA A 13 18.35 -44.19 -6.37
C ALA A 13 17.79 -43.65 -5.02
N ALA A 14 18.59 -43.65 -3.96
CA ALA A 14 18.23 -43.07 -2.67
C ALA A 14 18.08 -41.53 -2.75
N CYS A 15 18.96 -40.83 -3.45
CA CYS A 15 18.81 -39.39 -3.70
C CYS A 15 17.56 -39.08 -4.52
N LEU A 16 17.29 -39.84 -5.58
CA LEU A 16 16.07 -39.68 -6.39
C LEU A 16 14.83 -39.96 -5.56
N PHE A 17 14.84 -40.99 -4.73
CA PHE A 17 13.72 -41.31 -3.82
C PHE A 17 13.48 -40.17 -2.82
N LEU A 18 14.53 -39.60 -2.21
CA LEU A 18 14.40 -38.46 -1.31
C LEU A 18 13.86 -37.22 -2.01
N VAL A 19 14.25 -36.96 -3.25
CA VAL A 19 13.71 -35.88 -4.09
C VAL A 19 12.23 -36.11 -4.37
N ILE A 20 11.84 -37.35 -4.75
CA ILE A 20 10.44 -37.69 -4.98
C ILE A 20 9.60 -37.53 -3.70
N VAL A 21 10.12 -37.98 -2.56
CA VAL A 21 9.46 -37.83 -1.26
C VAL A 21 9.32 -36.35 -0.89
N ALA A 22 10.34 -35.55 -1.13
CA ALA A 22 10.29 -34.12 -0.88
C ALA A 22 9.25 -33.43 -1.80
N ILE A 23 9.22 -33.79 -3.08
CA ILE A 23 8.21 -33.30 -4.02
C ILE A 23 6.80 -33.75 -3.59
N ALA A 24 6.62 -35.02 -3.23
CA ALA A 24 5.35 -35.52 -2.77
C ALA A 24 4.89 -34.82 -1.49
N TRP A 25 5.79 -34.57 -0.58
CA TRP A 25 5.52 -33.82 0.65
C TRP A 25 5.15 -32.36 0.38
N VAL A 26 5.86 -31.68 -0.52
CA VAL A 26 5.49 -30.34 -0.99
C VAL A 26 4.11 -30.34 -1.65
N VAL A 27 3.81 -31.32 -2.52
CA VAL A 27 2.48 -31.46 -3.15
C VAL A 27 1.39 -31.69 -2.10
N VAL A 28 1.65 -32.49 -1.07
CA VAL A 28 0.71 -32.69 0.04
C VAL A 28 0.52 -31.41 0.83
N LEU A 29 1.58 -30.68 1.13
CA LEU A 29 1.51 -29.37 1.79
C LEU A 29 0.70 -28.36 0.95
N LEU A 30 0.96 -28.29 -0.34
CA LEU A 30 0.26 -27.40 -1.26
C LEU A 30 -1.24 -27.74 -1.38
N ASN A 31 -1.62 -28.99 -1.16
CA ASN A 31 -3.02 -29.44 -1.22
C ASN A 31 -3.67 -29.65 0.16
N SER A 32 -2.91 -29.45 1.24
CA SER A 32 -3.43 -29.55 2.61
C SER A 32 -4.17 -28.27 3.01
N GLY A 33 -5.12 -28.40 3.94
CA GLY A 33 -5.88 -27.27 4.48
C GLY A 33 -7.12 -26.89 3.66
N PRO A 34 -7.85 -25.86 4.09
CA PRO A 34 -9.07 -25.41 3.47
C PRO A 34 -8.85 -24.94 2.02
N LYS A 35 -9.86 -25.13 1.18
CA LYS A 35 -9.86 -24.63 -0.20
C LYS A 35 -10.47 -23.22 -0.23
N PRO A 36 -10.01 -22.34 -1.15
CA PRO A 36 -10.67 -21.07 -1.42
C PRO A 36 -12.17 -21.22 -1.65
N GLY A 37 -12.98 -20.31 -1.10
CA GLY A 37 -14.42 -20.32 -1.18
C GLY A 37 -15.13 -21.28 -0.21
N THR A 38 -14.39 -22.02 0.63
CA THR A 38 -14.98 -23.03 1.54
C THR A 38 -14.93 -22.65 3.02
N VAL A 39 -14.16 -21.63 3.37
CA VAL A 39 -14.07 -21.14 4.76
C VAL A 39 -15.15 -20.11 5.04
N VAL A 40 -15.44 -19.90 6.31
CA VAL A 40 -16.34 -18.85 6.80
C VAL A 40 -15.63 -18.02 7.85
N ASP A 41 -16.02 -16.75 7.99
CA ASP A 41 -15.43 -15.86 8.99
C ASP A 41 -15.87 -16.18 10.44
N GLU A 42 -15.25 -15.49 11.40
CA GLU A 42 -15.57 -15.67 12.83
C GLU A 42 -17.02 -15.32 13.16
N ALA A 43 -17.61 -14.33 12.47
CA ALA A 43 -19.00 -13.95 12.68
C ALA A 43 -19.96 -15.05 12.23
N ARG A 44 -19.73 -15.63 11.06
CA ARG A 44 -20.55 -16.76 10.55
C ARG A 44 -20.41 -17.99 11.45
N ARG A 45 -19.20 -18.29 11.93
CA ARG A 45 -18.97 -19.40 12.88
C ARG A 45 -19.71 -19.21 14.20
N ALA A 46 -19.86 -17.96 14.63
CA ALA A 46 -20.63 -17.60 15.84
C ALA A 46 -22.14 -17.45 15.58
N GLY A 47 -22.62 -17.78 14.38
CA GLY A 47 -24.05 -17.68 14.03
C GLY A 47 -24.56 -16.23 13.90
N ARG A 48 -23.67 -15.26 13.67
CA ARG A 48 -24.05 -13.85 13.45
C ARG A 48 -24.42 -13.63 11.98
N GLU A 49 -25.41 -12.78 11.77
CA GLU A 49 -25.77 -12.31 10.42
C GLU A 49 -25.32 -10.84 10.24
N SER A 50 -25.15 -10.41 9.00
CA SER A 50 -24.66 -9.05 8.66
C SER A 50 -25.55 -7.94 9.22
N SER A 51 -26.86 -8.14 9.29
CA SER A 51 -27.82 -7.20 9.87
C SER A 51 -27.58 -6.90 11.36
N SER A 52 -26.79 -7.72 12.05
CA SER A 52 -26.41 -7.48 13.43
C SER A 52 -25.23 -6.53 13.63
N PHE A 53 -24.60 -6.07 12.54
CA PHE A 53 -23.52 -5.10 12.54
C PHE A 53 -24.02 -3.75 12.01
N VAL A 54 -24.81 -3.07 12.82
CA VAL A 54 -25.39 -1.79 12.44
C VAL A 54 -24.32 -0.71 12.43
N ALA A 55 -24.36 0.17 11.42
CA ALA A 55 -23.47 1.33 11.37
C ALA A 55 -23.80 2.30 12.51
N ALA A 56 -22.76 2.83 13.17
CA ALA A 56 -22.90 3.73 14.30
C ALA A 56 -23.38 5.12 13.83
N GLU A 57 -24.31 5.71 14.59
CA GLU A 57 -24.96 6.99 14.25
C GLU A 57 -24.51 8.16 15.13
N GLU A 58 -23.62 7.91 16.11
CA GLU A 58 -23.13 8.94 17.01
C GLU A 58 -22.22 9.92 16.28
N ASP A 59 -22.52 11.19 16.39
CA ASP A 59 -21.73 12.27 15.82
C ASP A 59 -20.55 12.67 16.73
N TYR A 60 -19.76 11.66 17.15
CA TYR A 60 -18.66 11.82 18.10
C TYR A 60 -17.48 12.62 17.53
N PHE A 61 -17.25 12.51 16.23
CA PHE A 61 -16.12 13.13 15.55
C PHE A 61 -16.50 14.43 14.81
N HIS A 62 -17.55 15.15 15.30
CA HIS A 62 -18.13 16.30 14.60
C HIS A 62 -17.16 17.46 14.35
N ASP A 63 -16.11 17.61 15.17
CA ASP A 63 -15.11 18.69 15.02
C ASP A 63 -14.09 18.41 13.89
N MET A 64 -13.97 17.18 13.40
CA MET A 64 -13.05 16.84 12.33
C MET A 64 -13.46 17.50 11.00
N ASP A 65 -12.51 17.60 10.06
CA ASP A 65 -12.72 18.17 8.71
C ASP A 65 -13.30 19.59 8.75
N GLY A 66 -12.89 20.39 9.74
CA GLY A 66 -13.37 21.77 9.93
C GLY A 66 -14.82 21.86 10.42
N GLY A 67 -15.35 20.82 11.04
CA GLY A 67 -16.73 20.80 11.54
C GLY A 67 -17.78 20.75 10.43
N VAL A 68 -17.48 20.08 9.31
CA VAL A 68 -18.39 19.97 8.19
C VAL A 68 -19.71 19.33 8.60
N ALA A 69 -20.83 20.01 8.30
CA ALA A 69 -22.16 19.50 8.63
C ALA A 69 -22.50 18.25 7.80
N LEU A 70 -22.78 17.15 8.49
CA LEU A 70 -23.07 15.84 7.88
C LEU A 70 -24.53 15.44 8.11
N THR A 71 -25.12 14.78 7.13
CA THR A 71 -26.38 14.07 7.28
C THR A 71 -26.17 12.79 8.11
N PRO A 72 -27.26 12.18 8.65
CA PRO A 72 -27.13 10.91 9.39
C PRO A 72 -26.42 9.79 8.60
N GLY A 73 -26.64 9.69 7.29
CA GLY A 73 -25.94 8.74 6.42
C GLY A 73 -24.45 9.03 6.32
N GLU A 74 -24.08 10.30 6.14
CA GLU A 74 -22.67 10.72 6.10
C GLU A 74 -21.97 10.54 7.46
N VAL A 75 -22.69 10.71 8.59
CA VAL A 75 -22.16 10.39 9.93
C VAL A 75 -21.87 8.89 10.04
N ARG A 76 -22.81 8.02 9.62
CA ARG A 76 -22.54 6.57 9.58
C ARG A 76 -21.35 6.26 8.70
N GLY A 77 -21.24 6.90 7.55
CA GLY A 77 -20.10 6.75 6.62
C GLY A 77 -18.77 7.16 7.26
N ARG A 78 -18.72 8.28 7.98
CA ARG A 78 -17.56 8.73 8.74
C ARG A 78 -17.18 7.73 9.83
N ASN A 79 -18.15 7.24 10.59
CA ASN A 79 -17.90 6.25 11.64
C ASN A 79 -17.40 4.93 11.05
N THR A 80 -17.95 4.48 9.91
CA THR A 80 -17.42 3.33 9.19
C THR A 80 -15.95 3.54 8.78
N TRP A 81 -15.61 4.72 8.30
CA TRP A 81 -14.23 5.08 7.93
C TRP A 81 -13.29 5.10 9.13
N LEU A 82 -13.75 5.62 10.28
CA LEU A 82 -12.91 5.85 11.46
C LEU A 82 -12.76 4.64 12.38
N VAL A 83 -13.83 3.86 12.60
CA VAL A 83 -13.83 2.82 13.64
C VAL A 83 -14.22 1.42 13.16
N TRP A 84 -14.78 1.25 11.96
CA TRP A 84 -15.15 -0.07 11.46
C TRP A 84 -13.92 -0.82 10.96
N THR A 85 -13.65 -2.01 11.52
CA THR A 85 -12.51 -2.87 11.15
C THR A 85 -12.94 -4.10 10.35
N GLY A 86 -14.24 -4.41 10.32
CA GLY A 86 -14.75 -5.57 9.59
C GLY A 86 -14.18 -6.91 10.10
N GLY A 87 -13.76 -6.99 11.37
CA GLY A 87 -13.20 -8.22 11.95
C GLY A 87 -11.78 -8.55 11.49
N ASN A 88 -11.03 -7.58 10.98
CA ASN A 88 -9.67 -7.79 10.47
C ASN A 88 -8.59 -7.93 11.56
N ASP A 89 -8.95 -7.80 12.84
CA ASP A 89 -8.06 -8.04 13.99
C ASP A 89 -7.36 -9.41 13.90
N ARG A 90 -8.03 -10.40 13.35
CA ARG A 90 -7.45 -11.71 13.10
C ARG A 90 -6.29 -11.68 12.10
N PHE A 91 -6.41 -10.91 11.01
CA PHE A 91 -5.36 -10.80 10.00
C PHE A 91 -4.05 -10.27 10.60
N TRP A 92 -4.13 -9.20 11.37
CA TRP A 92 -2.97 -8.57 11.98
C TRP A 92 -2.33 -9.43 13.07
N ASP A 93 -3.14 -10.21 13.82
CA ASP A 93 -2.62 -11.20 14.77
C ASP A 93 -1.89 -12.36 14.05
N VAL A 94 -2.40 -12.83 12.92
CA VAL A 94 -1.70 -13.84 12.09
C VAL A 94 -0.38 -13.28 11.58
N LEU A 95 -0.35 -12.05 11.06
CA LEU A 95 0.90 -11.44 10.61
C LEU A 95 1.91 -11.30 11.75
N THR A 96 1.47 -10.90 12.94
CA THR A 96 2.35 -10.84 14.12
C THR A 96 3.02 -12.19 14.41
N ARG A 97 2.29 -13.29 14.26
CA ARG A 97 2.85 -14.64 14.48
C ARG A 97 3.82 -15.09 13.39
N TYR A 98 3.70 -14.57 12.17
CA TYR A 98 4.55 -15.00 11.04
C TYR A 98 5.62 -13.98 10.63
N ALA A 99 5.68 -12.83 11.27
CA ALA A 99 6.65 -11.77 10.95
C ALA A 99 8.01 -11.92 11.65
N PHE A 100 8.32 -13.08 12.20
CA PHE A 100 9.62 -13.36 12.84
C PHE A 100 10.02 -12.33 13.91
N GLY A 101 9.03 -11.75 14.62
CA GLY A 101 9.22 -10.73 15.65
C GLY A 101 9.40 -9.30 15.12
N SER A 102 9.38 -9.08 13.82
CA SER A 102 9.49 -7.73 13.24
C SER A 102 8.21 -6.92 13.42
N PHE A 103 7.05 -7.53 13.39
CA PHE A 103 5.75 -6.88 13.43
C PHE A 103 4.97 -7.24 14.69
N ASP A 104 4.49 -6.24 15.42
CA ASP A 104 3.57 -6.40 16.57
C ASP A 104 2.85 -5.09 16.88
N LEU A 105 1.58 -4.97 16.48
CA LEU A 105 0.80 -3.75 16.70
C LEU A 105 0.55 -3.46 18.19
N LEU A 106 0.47 -4.46 19.07
CA LEU A 106 0.34 -4.18 20.50
C LEU A 106 1.57 -3.45 21.06
N LYS A 107 2.76 -3.75 20.53
CA LYS A 107 3.97 -3.00 20.90
C LYS A 107 3.95 -1.59 20.30
N VAL A 108 3.51 -1.42 19.04
CA VAL A 108 3.37 -0.10 18.40
C VAL A 108 2.41 0.81 19.20
N LEU A 109 1.35 0.24 19.78
CA LEU A 109 0.40 0.97 20.63
C LEU A 109 0.94 1.31 22.02
N SER A 110 1.98 0.63 22.47
CA SER A 110 2.45 0.70 23.86
C SER A 110 3.42 1.85 24.10
N SER A 111 3.44 2.35 25.34
CA SER A 111 4.40 3.35 25.85
C SER A 111 5.30 2.76 26.94
N HIS A 112 5.70 1.47 26.79
CA HIS A 112 6.58 0.80 27.76
C HIS A 112 8.00 1.40 27.71
N PRO A 113 8.66 1.65 28.85
CA PRO A 113 10.01 2.27 28.91
C PRO A 113 11.10 1.51 28.16
N GLY A 114 10.94 0.21 27.93
CA GLY A 114 11.86 -0.61 27.16
C GLY A 114 11.71 -0.47 25.64
N LEU A 115 10.72 0.28 25.15
CA LEU A 115 10.55 0.59 23.73
C LEU A 115 11.29 1.87 23.37
N LYS A 116 11.62 2.04 22.08
CA LYS A 116 12.31 3.23 21.55
C LYS A 116 11.38 4.45 21.38
N TYR A 117 10.12 4.29 21.67
CA TYR A 117 9.04 5.25 21.40
C TYR A 117 7.95 5.15 22.50
N SER A 118 7.13 6.17 22.54
CA SER A 118 5.99 6.28 23.44
C SER A 118 4.91 7.17 22.82
N ARG A 119 3.83 7.46 23.54
CA ARG A 119 2.83 8.45 23.10
C ARG A 119 3.45 9.83 22.82
N ASP A 120 4.49 10.24 23.57
CA ASP A 120 5.06 11.57 23.49
C ASP A 120 5.85 11.84 22.21
N ASP A 121 6.21 10.79 21.47
CA ASP A 121 6.96 10.85 20.22
C ASP A 121 6.39 9.93 19.13
N ARG A 122 5.15 9.44 19.29
CA ARG A 122 4.52 8.50 18.35
C ARG A 122 4.29 9.11 16.98
N TRP A 123 3.85 10.37 16.93
CA TRP A 123 3.71 11.07 15.66
C TRP A 123 5.06 11.25 14.96
N SER A 124 6.02 11.84 15.64
CA SER A 124 7.34 12.12 15.07
C SER A 124 8.11 10.84 14.71
N TYR A 125 7.90 9.74 15.44
CA TYR A 125 8.57 8.47 15.21
C TYR A 125 7.89 7.62 14.14
N PHE A 126 6.56 7.48 14.16
CA PHE A 126 5.80 6.61 13.26
C PHE A 126 4.97 7.35 12.21
N GLY A 127 4.63 8.61 12.43
CA GLY A 127 3.60 9.32 11.67
C GLY A 127 2.17 8.86 12.04
N LEU A 128 1.99 8.27 13.22
CA LEU A 128 0.68 7.82 13.71
C LEU A 128 0.02 8.88 14.56
N VAL A 129 -1.27 9.12 14.31
CA VAL A 129 -2.05 10.12 15.01
C VAL A 129 -2.45 9.60 16.39
N ASN A 130 -1.97 10.28 17.43
CA ASN A 130 -2.48 10.08 18.78
C ASN A 130 -3.94 10.49 18.85
N GLU A 131 -4.80 9.61 19.36
CA GLU A 131 -6.21 9.90 19.52
C GLU A 131 -6.40 10.98 20.60
N PRO A 132 -7.17 12.06 20.31
CA PRO A 132 -7.57 13.03 21.33
C PRO A 132 -8.24 12.35 22.52
N CYS A 133 -8.23 13.01 23.68
CA CYS A 133 -8.80 12.46 24.93
C CYS A 133 -8.03 11.29 25.56
N PHE A 134 -6.80 11.06 25.16
CA PHE A 134 -5.93 10.07 25.80
C PHE A 134 -4.67 10.73 26.38
N GLU A 135 -4.06 10.06 27.32
CA GLU A 135 -2.80 10.43 27.95
C GLU A 135 -1.86 9.23 28.04
N LYS A 136 -0.58 9.51 28.17
CA LYS A 136 0.45 8.48 28.32
C LYS A 136 0.25 7.69 29.61
N PRO A 137 0.37 6.36 29.61
CA PRO A 137 0.29 5.54 30.81
C PRO A 137 1.51 5.79 31.71
N THR A 138 1.29 5.73 33.02
CA THR A 138 2.35 5.80 34.04
C THR A 138 2.86 4.41 34.47
N GLY A 139 2.20 3.34 34.03
CA GLY A 139 2.53 1.95 34.35
C GLY A 139 1.70 0.99 33.51
N GLY A 140 2.01 -0.29 33.62
CA GLY A 140 1.19 -1.35 33.03
C GLY A 140 -0.20 -1.37 33.66
N ASP A 141 -1.24 -1.47 32.84
CA ASP A 141 -2.64 -1.46 33.28
C ASP A 141 -3.08 -2.88 33.70
N PRO A 142 -3.40 -3.09 35.01
CA PRO A 142 -3.86 -4.40 35.50
C PRO A 142 -5.15 -4.87 34.82
N ASP A 143 -6.06 -3.96 34.47
CA ASP A 143 -7.33 -4.27 33.79
C ASP A 143 -7.12 -4.60 32.32
N ARG A 144 -5.93 -4.28 31.78
CA ARG A 144 -5.48 -4.61 30.44
C ARG A 144 -4.28 -5.56 30.45
N PHE A 145 -4.26 -6.52 31.35
CA PHE A 145 -3.27 -7.59 31.47
C PHE A 145 -1.81 -7.09 31.59
N GLY A 146 -1.61 -5.93 32.22
CA GLY A 146 -0.29 -5.32 32.41
C GLY A 146 0.30 -4.63 31.20
N LEU A 147 -0.47 -4.44 30.13
CA LEU A 147 -0.03 -3.74 28.94
C LEU A 147 0.03 -2.21 29.18
N TRP A 148 0.96 -1.54 28.48
CA TRP A 148 1.23 -0.11 28.61
C TRP A 148 0.52 0.70 27.52
N PHE A 149 -0.81 0.60 27.50
CA PHE A 149 -1.64 1.36 26.57
C PHE A 149 -1.98 2.74 27.11
N ASP A 150 -2.22 3.67 26.20
CA ASP A 150 -2.71 5.00 26.52
C ASP A 150 -4.01 4.92 27.34
N LYS A 151 -4.19 5.84 28.27
CA LYS A 151 -5.36 5.92 29.15
C LYS A 151 -6.28 7.04 28.69
N ARG A 152 -7.59 6.77 28.69
CA ARG A 152 -8.57 7.81 28.45
C ARG A 152 -8.57 8.78 29.60
N ARG A 153 -8.55 10.07 29.31
CA ARG A 153 -8.57 11.14 30.28
C ARG A 153 -9.95 11.20 31.00
N ALA A 154 -9.95 11.51 32.27
CA ALA A 154 -11.16 11.54 33.09
C ALA A 154 -12.13 12.69 32.72
N ASP A 155 -11.61 13.75 32.09
CA ASP A 155 -12.39 14.90 31.61
C ASP A 155 -13.08 14.69 30.26
N CYS A 156 -12.81 13.57 29.59
CA CYS A 156 -13.46 13.20 28.34
C CYS A 156 -14.58 12.18 28.57
N GLY A 157 -15.66 12.31 27.79
CA GLY A 157 -16.74 11.33 27.81
C GLY A 157 -16.30 9.94 27.33
N PRO A 158 -17.12 8.90 27.58
CA PRO A 158 -16.85 7.56 27.08
C PRO A 158 -16.87 7.53 25.54
N ASP A 159 -16.10 6.61 24.96
CA ASP A 159 -16.21 6.30 23.53
C ASP A 159 -17.55 5.55 23.28
N PRO A 160 -18.47 6.13 22.51
CA PRO A 160 -19.77 5.50 22.29
C PRO A 160 -19.68 4.17 21.54
N PHE A 161 -18.61 3.94 20.80
CA PHE A 161 -18.39 2.72 20.01
C PHE A 161 -17.94 1.54 20.87
N GLU A 162 -17.55 1.76 22.13
CA GLU A 162 -17.20 0.70 23.10
C GLU A 162 -18.41 0.07 23.76
N ASP A 163 -19.61 0.63 23.60
CA ASP A 163 -20.84 0.13 24.23
C ASP A 163 -21.22 -1.27 23.71
N GLU A 164 -20.89 -2.27 24.49
CA GLU A 164 -21.19 -3.68 24.20
C GLU A 164 -22.69 -3.97 24.16
N SER A 165 -23.50 -3.20 24.87
CA SER A 165 -24.96 -3.37 24.86
C SER A 165 -25.59 -2.95 23.54
N LYS A 166 -25.05 -1.89 22.94
CA LYS A 166 -25.49 -1.36 21.65
C LYS A 166 -24.78 -2.05 20.47
N TYR A 167 -23.48 -2.35 20.62
CA TYR A 167 -22.62 -2.91 19.58
C TYR A 167 -21.99 -4.25 20.00
N PRO A 168 -22.77 -5.29 20.28
CA PRO A 168 -22.26 -6.52 20.87
C PRO A 168 -21.27 -7.23 19.96
N GLY A 169 -20.05 -7.46 20.45
CA GLY A 169 -19.00 -8.18 19.73
C GLY A 169 -19.36 -9.64 19.43
N VAL A 170 -18.51 -10.30 18.66
CA VAL A 170 -18.69 -11.71 18.29
C VAL A 170 -18.24 -12.61 19.43
N ALA A 171 -19.18 -13.37 20.02
CA ALA A 171 -18.92 -14.35 21.08
C ALA A 171 -18.36 -15.65 20.46
N ILE A 172 -17.03 -15.77 20.44
CA ILE A 172 -16.30 -16.91 19.92
C ILE A 172 -15.09 -17.21 20.80
N GLY A 173 -14.71 -18.47 20.96
CA GLY A 173 -13.55 -18.87 21.76
C GLY A 173 -13.67 -18.44 23.21
N ALA A 174 -12.71 -17.68 23.69
CA ALA A 174 -12.65 -17.11 25.04
C ALA A 174 -13.54 -15.87 25.25
N ARG A 175 -13.98 -15.20 24.18
CA ARG A 175 -14.81 -13.99 24.25
C ARG A 175 -16.18 -14.27 24.89
N GLY A 176 -16.48 -13.56 25.97
CA GLY A 176 -17.68 -13.78 26.78
C GLY A 176 -17.56 -14.94 27.79
N LYS A 177 -16.36 -15.48 27.94
CA LYS A 177 -16.03 -16.52 28.95
C LYS A 177 -14.85 -16.07 29.80
N THR A 178 -13.62 -16.27 29.32
CA THR A 178 -12.37 -15.90 30.02
C THR A 178 -12.01 -14.43 29.82
N VAL A 179 -12.35 -13.88 28.67
CA VAL A 179 -12.15 -12.45 28.34
C VAL A 179 -13.49 -11.80 27.99
N PRO A 180 -13.62 -10.46 28.17
CA PRO A 180 -14.83 -9.75 27.77
C PRO A 180 -15.19 -10.03 26.32
N ARG A 181 -16.47 -9.97 25.97
CA ARG A 181 -16.89 -10.06 24.57
C ARG A 181 -16.50 -8.79 23.82
N GLY A 182 -16.66 -7.61 24.45
CA GLY A 182 -16.41 -6.30 23.91
C GLY A 182 -17.42 -5.87 22.84
N SER A 183 -17.19 -4.71 22.26
CA SER A 183 -17.94 -4.21 21.11
C SER A 183 -17.38 -4.77 19.81
N TYR A 184 -18.20 -4.88 18.76
CA TYR A 184 -17.69 -5.19 17.41
C TYR A 184 -16.93 -4.02 16.76
N TYR A 185 -16.95 -2.83 17.37
CA TYR A 185 -16.02 -1.74 17.05
C TYR A 185 -14.70 -1.81 17.83
N GLY A 186 -14.61 -2.69 18.84
CA GLY A 186 -13.46 -2.80 19.73
C GLY A 186 -13.31 -1.62 20.69
N TYR A 187 -12.24 -1.66 21.48
CA TYR A 187 -11.88 -0.56 22.39
C TYR A 187 -10.94 0.42 21.69
N ALA A 188 -11.08 1.71 22.00
CA ALA A 188 -10.12 2.71 21.56
C ALA A 188 -8.72 2.41 22.14
N SER A 189 -7.71 2.55 21.31
CA SER A 189 -6.33 2.21 21.68
C SER A 189 -5.47 3.42 22.08
N GLY A 190 -5.98 4.64 21.86
CA GLY A 190 -5.21 5.88 21.94
C GLY A 190 -4.45 6.22 20.66
N VAL A 191 -4.55 5.36 19.62
CA VAL A 191 -4.07 5.63 18.27
C VAL A 191 -5.23 5.55 17.30
N LEU A 192 -5.46 6.64 16.57
CA LEU A 192 -6.59 6.74 15.68
C LEU A 192 -6.53 5.68 14.59
N GLY A 193 -7.66 5.00 14.37
CA GLY A 193 -7.76 3.94 13.36
C GLY A 193 -7.26 2.56 13.79
N LEU A 194 -6.73 2.41 15.01
CA LEU A 194 -6.43 1.11 15.62
C LEU A 194 -7.35 0.84 16.81
N ARG A 195 -8.00 -0.31 16.80
CA ARG A 195 -8.95 -0.72 17.83
C ARG A 195 -8.54 -2.05 18.45
N LEU A 196 -8.73 -2.18 19.77
CA LEU A 196 -8.38 -3.39 20.52
C LEU A 196 -9.58 -4.33 20.63
N PHE A 197 -9.35 -5.59 20.35
CA PHE A 197 -10.35 -6.66 20.47
C PHE A 197 -9.85 -7.73 21.44
N PRO A 198 -10.65 -8.16 22.43
CA PRO A 198 -10.29 -9.32 23.25
C PRO A 198 -9.98 -10.52 22.37
N ASN A 199 -8.84 -11.17 22.61
CA ASN A 199 -8.41 -12.28 21.75
C ASN A 199 -9.23 -13.55 22.06
N PRO A 200 -9.95 -14.14 21.10
CA PRO A 200 -10.74 -15.35 21.30
C PRO A 200 -9.89 -16.59 21.63
N ASP A 201 -8.59 -16.54 21.36
CA ASP A 201 -7.65 -17.63 21.68
C ASP A 201 -7.02 -17.47 23.08
N PHE A 202 -7.31 -16.36 23.80
CA PHE A 202 -6.76 -16.09 25.13
C PHE A 202 -7.62 -16.75 26.21
N ASP A 203 -7.56 -18.06 26.28
CA ASP A 203 -8.23 -18.89 27.26
C ASP A 203 -7.51 -18.91 28.63
N GLU A 204 -8.00 -19.68 29.57
CA GLU A 204 -7.40 -19.81 30.90
C GLU A 204 -5.96 -20.32 30.86
N ALA A 205 -5.62 -21.18 29.90
CA ALA A 205 -4.27 -21.71 29.75
C ALA A 205 -3.32 -20.63 29.23
N ALA A 206 -3.75 -19.85 28.27
CA ALA A 206 -3.02 -18.71 27.74
C ALA A 206 -2.85 -17.61 28.82
N ALA A 207 -3.90 -17.32 29.58
CA ALA A 207 -3.84 -16.33 30.67
C ALA A 207 -2.85 -16.73 31.77
N LYS A 208 -2.76 -18.02 32.12
CA LYS A 208 -1.77 -18.52 33.08
C LYS A 208 -0.32 -18.43 32.58
N LYS A 209 -0.09 -18.45 31.27
CA LYS A 209 1.22 -18.29 30.64
C LYS A 209 1.60 -16.83 30.39
N TRP A 210 0.64 -15.93 30.40
CA TRP A 210 0.85 -14.55 30.06
C TRP A 210 1.68 -13.84 31.14
N ASP A 211 2.73 -13.14 30.68
CA ASP A 211 3.60 -12.29 31.50
C ASP A 211 3.92 -11.02 30.72
N ALA A 212 3.30 -9.91 31.12
CA ALA A 212 3.44 -8.63 30.44
C ALA A 212 4.88 -8.10 30.49
N ARG A 213 5.62 -8.31 31.59
CA ARG A 213 7.01 -7.87 31.69
C ARG A 213 7.89 -8.62 30.69
N ARG A 214 7.76 -9.95 30.66
CA ARG A 214 8.50 -10.76 29.68
C ARG A 214 8.11 -10.44 28.23
N TYR A 215 6.86 -10.09 27.99
CA TYR A 215 6.40 -9.68 26.67
C TYR A 215 7.15 -8.44 26.15
N TYR A 216 7.50 -7.48 27.01
CA TYR A 216 8.28 -6.31 26.59
C TYR A 216 9.79 -6.53 26.62
N GLU A 217 10.32 -7.34 27.57
CA GLU A 217 11.74 -7.39 27.90
C GLU A 217 12.46 -8.67 27.45
N ASP A 218 11.75 -9.79 27.28
CA ASP A 218 12.34 -11.11 27.00
C ASP A 218 12.09 -11.57 25.55
N PRO A 219 13.10 -11.48 24.66
CA PRO A 219 12.97 -11.94 23.28
C PRO A 219 12.57 -13.41 23.14
N THR A 220 13.02 -14.28 24.06
CA THR A 220 12.67 -15.69 23.99
C THR A 220 11.20 -15.95 24.28
N TYR A 221 10.56 -15.06 25.01
CA TYR A 221 9.14 -15.10 25.30
C TYR A 221 8.30 -14.47 24.19
N TYR A 222 8.59 -13.22 23.81
CA TYR A 222 7.74 -12.54 22.81
C TYR A 222 7.93 -13.05 21.38
N LEU A 223 9.04 -13.75 21.08
CA LEU A 223 9.28 -14.43 19.81
C LEU A 223 8.73 -15.87 19.79
N ALA A 224 8.16 -16.36 20.90
CA ALA A 224 7.57 -17.68 20.91
C ALA A 224 6.34 -17.74 19.99
N ARG A 225 6.34 -18.68 19.04
CA ARG A 225 5.29 -18.83 18.03
C ARG A 225 3.91 -19.18 18.64
N ASP A 226 3.92 -19.84 19.82
CA ASP A 226 2.73 -20.24 20.56
C ASP A 226 2.27 -19.20 21.58
N LEU A 227 2.88 -18.02 21.63
CA LEU A 227 2.44 -16.94 22.50
C LEU A 227 1.10 -16.41 22.04
N VAL A 228 0.09 -16.58 22.89
CA VAL A 228 -1.23 -15.98 22.70
C VAL A 228 -1.29 -14.66 23.47
N ARG A 229 -1.57 -13.60 22.78
CA ARG A 229 -1.70 -12.23 23.35
C ARG A 229 -3.13 -11.99 23.82
N PRO A 230 -3.36 -11.17 24.88
CA PRO A 230 -4.71 -10.95 25.43
C PRO A 230 -5.62 -10.17 24.48
N TYR A 231 -5.06 -9.34 23.61
CA TYR A 231 -5.77 -8.56 22.60
C TYR A 231 -5.24 -8.84 21.19
N ARG A 232 -6.12 -8.68 20.23
CA ARG A 232 -5.82 -8.47 18.81
C ARG A 232 -6.06 -7.01 18.46
N VAL A 233 -5.41 -6.51 17.41
CA VAL A 233 -5.59 -5.13 16.96
C VAL A 233 -6.29 -5.15 15.61
N GLY A 234 -7.42 -4.48 15.51
CA GLY A 234 -8.11 -4.23 14.26
C GLY A 234 -7.74 -2.86 13.70
N MET A 235 -7.75 -2.75 12.38
CA MET A 235 -7.37 -1.55 11.64
C MET A 235 -8.56 -1.03 10.82
N SER A 236 -8.87 0.25 10.95
CA SER A 236 -9.83 0.96 10.09
C SER A 236 -9.09 1.78 9.03
N CYS A 237 -9.85 2.35 8.08
CA CYS A 237 -9.29 3.23 7.05
C CYS A 237 -8.58 4.45 7.62
N ALA A 238 -9.04 4.95 8.77
CA ALA A 238 -8.46 6.10 9.47
C ALA A 238 -6.97 5.92 9.80
N PHE A 239 -6.53 4.70 10.07
CA PHE A 239 -5.14 4.43 10.41
C PHE A 239 -4.15 4.98 9.37
N CYS A 240 -4.46 4.82 8.08
CA CYS A 240 -3.59 5.29 7.00
C CYS A 240 -3.99 6.66 6.43
N HIS A 241 -5.23 7.11 6.65
CA HIS A 241 -5.78 8.25 5.88
C HIS A 241 -6.07 9.48 6.71
N VAL A 242 -6.28 9.36 8.01
CA VAL A 242 -6.44 10.51 8.89
C VAL A 242 -5.08 11.10 9.25
N GLY A 243 -5.00 12.41 9.20
CA GLY A 243 -3.81 13.15 9.60
C GLY A 243 -4.14 14.58 10.03
N PRO A 244 -3.12 15.33 10.45
CA PRO A 244 -3.27 16.73 10.75
C PRO A 244 -3.76 17.53 9.55
N SER A 245 -4.83 18.30 9.73
CA SER A 245 -5.38 19.16 8.68
C SER A 245 -4.38 20.23 8.27
N PRO A 246 -4.01 20.35 7.00
CA PRO A 246 -3.08 21.40 6.56
C PRO A 246 -3.62 22.82 6.76
N VAL A 247 -4.93 22.99 6.88
CA VAL A 247 -5.59 24.30 7.08
C VAL A 247 -5.92 24.56 8.55
N SER A 248 -5.75 23.57 9.42
CA SER A 248 -5.88 23.70 10.90
C SER A 248 -4.86 22.80 11.60
N PRO A 249 -3.54 22.93 11.30
CA PRO A 249 -2.55 22.05 11.89
C PRO A 249 -2.48 22.21 13.41
N PRO A 250 -2.23 21.11 14.17
CA PRO A 250 -2.05 21.20 15.61
C PRO A 250 -0.77 21.97 15.95
N ALA A 251 -0.79 22.71 17.05
CA ALA A 251 0.41 23.35 17.59
C ALA A 251 1.42 22.31 18.12
N ASP A 252 0.91 21.20 18.65
CA ASP A 252 1.67 20.03 19.05
C ASP A 252 1.10 18.80 18.31
N ALA A 253 1.89 18.25 17.41
CA ALA A 253 1.47 17.10 16.60
C ALA A 253 1.34 15.79 17.39
N GLU A 254 1.97 15.71 18.59
CA GLU A 254 1.79 14.57 19.49
C GLU A 254 0.47 14.65 20.29
N ASN A 255 -0.13 15.82 20.42
CA ASN A 255 -1.36 16.06 21.15
C ASN A 255 -2.41 16.84 20.33
N PRO A 256 -2.85 16.33 19.18
CA PRO A 256 -3.85 17.00 18.37
C PRO A 256 -5.22 17.03 19.07
N LYS A 257 -6.06 17.99 18.68
CA LYS A 257 -7.49 17.99 18.97
C LYS A 257 -8.26 17.48 17.75
N TRP A 258 -9.54 17.13 17.91
CA TRP A 258 -10.37 16.70 16.78
C TRP A 258 -10.45 17.75 15.67
N GLU A 259 -10.50 19.03 15.99
CA GLU A 259 -10.52 20.16 15.04
C GLU A 259 -9.24 20.29 14.19
N ASN A 260 -8.16 19.64 14.62
CA ASN A 260 -6.89 19.61 13.89
C ASN A 260 -6.77 18.45 12.91
N LEU A 261 -7.75 17.57 12.86
CA LEU A 261 -7.65 16.34 12.09
C LEU A 261 -8.57 16.36 10.87
N SER A 262 -8.08 15.78 9.78
CA SER A 262 -8.84 15.58 8.56
C SER A 262 -8.76 14.14 8.09
N ASN A 263 -9.89 13.65 7.58
CA ASN A 263 -10.03 12.32 7.02
C ASN A 263 -9.39 12.15 5.63
N THR A 264 -8.92 13.24 5.03
CA THR A 264 -8.47 13.29 3.63
C THR A 264 -7.00 13.67 3.45
N VAL A 265 -6.20 13.60 4.51
CA VAL A 265 -4.75 13.89 4.44
C VAL A 265 -3.99 12.77 3.75
N GLY A 266 -4.35 11.52 4.02
CA GLY A 266 -3.62 10.35 3.52
C GLY A 266 -2.39 10.00 4.36
N SER A 267 -1.62 9.04 3.88
CA SER A 267 -0.56 8.39 4.63
C SER A 267 0.80 9.10 4.57
N GLN A 268 0.88 10.34 4.17
CA GLN A 268 2.14 11.02 3.84
C GLN A 268 3.20 11.07 4.94
N TYR A 269 2.81 10.85 6.20
CA TYR A 269 3.70 10.87 7.35
C TYR A 269 4.11 9.49 7.85
N PHE A 270 3.62 8.43 7.23
CA PHE A 270 3.67 7.06 7.69
C PHE A 270 5.06 6.43 7.50
N TRP A 271 5.70 6.02 8.58
CA TRP A 271 6.98 5.31 8.55
C TRP A 271 6.77 3.79 8.53
N ILE A 272 6.74 3.21 7.34
CA ILE A 272 6.49 1.78 7.12
C ILE A 272 7.54 0.90 7.81
N ASP A 273 8.82 1.27 7.72
CA ASP A 273 9.95 0.55 8.30
C ASP A 273 9.87 0.43 9.83
N ARG A 274 9.26 1.39 10.50
CA ARG A 274 9.13 1.43 11.96
C ARG A 274 7.82 0.78 12.42
N ILE A 275 6.73 0.99 11.70
CA ILE A 275 5.42 0.41 12.03
C ILE A 275 5.44 -1.10 11.81
N PHE A 276 5.97 -1.57 10.68
CA PHE A 276 6.02 -2.99 10.33
C PHE A 276 7.33 -3.68 10.75
N ASN A 277 8.27 -2.92 11.35
CA ASN A 277 9.45 -3.46 12.02
C ASN A 277 9.73 -2.67 13.29
N TRP A 278 8.91 -2.88 14.33
CA TRP A 278 8.97 -2.13 15.59
C TRP A 278 10.33 -2.14 16.29
N PRO A 279 11.20 -3.19 16.19
CA PRO A 279 12.52 -3.17 16.78
C PRO A 279 13.46 -2.19 16.07
N ALA A 280 13.18 -1.86 14.80
CA ALA A 280 14.02 -1.04 13.92
C ALA A 280 15.50 -1.43 14.04
N ASP A 281 15.80 -2.72 13.83
CA ASP A 281 17.17 -3.27 13.82
C ASP A 281 17.72 -3.22 12.41
N GLU A 282 18.69 -2.35 12.17
CA GLU A 282 19.34 -2.16 10.86
C GLU A 282 20.06 -3.42 10.35
N ARG A 283 20.41 -4.36 11.24
CA ARG A 283 21.01 -5.64 10.87
C ARG A 283 19.97 -6.67 10.41
N ASN A 284 18.68 -6.35 10.52
CA ASN A 284 17.62 -7.19 9.99
C ASN A 284 17.32 -6.79 8.55
N PHE A 285 17.38 -7.72 7.60
CA PHE A 285 17.10 -7.45 6.20
C PHE A 285 15.65 -6.98 5.96
N ILE A 286 14.70 -7.41 6.78
CA ILE A 286 13.31 -6.91 6.69
C ILE A 286 13.26 -5.41 6.99
N PHE A 287 14.05 -4.92 7.95
CA PHE A 287 14.18 -3.48 8.18
C PHE A 287 14.78 -2.78 6.96
N GLN A 288 15.88 -3.29 6.42
CA GLN A 288 16.53 -2.70 5.24
C GLN A 288 15.58 -2.63 4.05
N LEU A 289 14.79 -3.69 3.85
CA LEU A 289 13.77 -3.76 2.81
C LEU A 289 12.73 -2.64 2.95
N LEU A 290 12.20 -2.45 4.14
CA LEU A 290 11.15 -1.46 4.39
C LEU A 290 11.71 -0.02 4.48
N HIS A 291 12.95 0.12 4.94
CA HIS A 291 13.61 1.43 5.16
C HIS A 291 13.91 2.19 3.85
N THR A 292 13.95 1.51 2.72
CA THR A 292 14.03 2.16 1.40
C THR A 292 12.71 2.79 0.97
N SER A 293 11.60 2.38 1.56
CA SER A 293 10.31 3.04 1.37
C SER A 293 10.29 4.40 2.05
N ARG A 294 10.03 5.46 1.28
CA ARG A 294 9.89 6.82 1.84
C ARG A 294 8.62 6.89 2.69
N PRO A 295 8.57 7.79 3.69
CA PRO A 295 7.35 7.96 4.46
C PRO A 295 6.12 8.13 3.57
N GLY A 296 5.04 7.45 3.94
CA GLY A 296 3.78 7.45 3.21
C GLY A 296 3.74 6.60 1.95
N SER A 297 4.74 5.77 1.70
CA SER A 297 4.76 4.89 0.53
C SER A 297 5.29 3.49 0.88
N LEU A 298 4.77 2.50 0.17
CA LEU A 298 5.29 1.15 0.14
C LEU A 298 5.18 0.66 -1.30
N ASP A 299 6.29 0.23 -1.89
CA ASP A 299 6.27 -0.25 -3.26
C ASP A 299 5.51 -1.58 -3.35
N PRO A 300 4.47 -1.69 -4.18
CA PRO A 300 3.68 -2.91 -4.32
C PRO A 300 4.44 -4.04 -5.00
N SER A 301 5.59 -3.79 -5.61
CA SER A 301 6.45 -4.86 -6.11
C SER A 301 7.04 -5.69 -4.98
N LEU A 302 7.11 -5.16 -3.76
CA LEU A 302 7.60 -5.86 -2.58
C LEU A 302 6.60 -6.86 -2.02
N ILE A 303 5.30 -6.57 -2.15
CA ILE A 303 4.20 -7.40 -1.64
C ILE A 303 3.10 -7.50 -2.68
N SER A 304 2.50 -8.67 -2.81
CA SER A 304 1.41 -8.93 -3.76
C SER A 304 0.07 -8.41 -3.24
N THR A 305 -0.02 -7.14 -2.90
CA THR A 305 -1.24 -6.49 -2.44
C THR A 305 -1.28 -5.06 -2.97
N ASP A 306 -2.26 -4.28 -2.55
CA ASP A 306 -2.28 -2.84 -2.81
C ASP A 306 -1.11 -2.15 -2.15
N TYR A 307 -0.67 -1.07 -2.74
CA TYR A 307 0.36 -0.28 -2.11
C TYR A 307 -0.20 0.94 -1.40
N ILE A 308 0.40 1.20 -0.25
CA ILE A 308 0.25 2.44 0.47
C ILE A 308 0.98 3.50 -0.35
N ASN A 309 0.28 4.56 -0.68
CA ASN A 309 0.88 5.63 -1.42
C ASN A 309 0.34 6.94 -0.88
N ASN A 310 1.26 7.80 -0.62
CA ASN A 310 0.98 9.12 -0.14
C ASN A 310 0.06 9.90 -1.05
N PRO A 311 -0.50 10.85 -0.50
CA PRO A 311 -1.82 11.49 -0.58
C PRO A 311 -2.52 11.20 -1.90
N ARG A 312 -1.85 10.55 -2.83
CA ARG A 312 -2.41 10.18 -4.12
C ARG A 312 -3.63 9.29 -4.00
N ALA A 313 -3.67 8.41 -3.00
CA ALA A 313 -4.87 7.66 -2.70
C ALA A 313 -6.03 8.59 -2.33
N MET A 314 -5.76 9.66 -1.57
CA MET A 314 -6.77 10.66 -1.20
C MET A 314 -7.00 11.69 -2.30
N ASN A 315 -5.98 12.10 -3.03
CA ASN A 315 -6.14 12.96 -4.21
C ASN A 315 -7.08 12.36 -5.25
N ALA A 316 -7.21 11.06 -5.27
CA ALA A 316 -8.16 10.37 -6.14
C ALA A 316 -9.61 10.51 -5.65
N VAL A 317 -9.83 10.76 -4.37
CA VAL A 317 -11.17 10.97 -3.78
C VAL A 317 -11.61 12.43 -3.93
N TYR A 318 -10.71 13.39 -4.05
CA TYR A 318 -11.05 14.77 -4.31
C TYR A 318 -11.91 14.90 -5.58
N GLY A 319 -13.04 15.58 -5.44
CA GLY A 319 -13.97 15.78 -6.51
C GLY A 319 -14.64 14.49 -7.01
N LEU A 320 -14.88 13.49 -6.16
CA LEU A 320 -15.49 12.22 -6.55
C LEU A 320 -16.85 12.43 -7.27
N ALA A 321 -17.68 13.35 -6.78
CA ALA A 321 -18.95 13.67 -7.44
C ALA A 321 -18.72 14.26 -8.85
N ASP A 322 -17.78 15.18 -8.98
CA ASP A 322 -17.44 15.80 -10.28
C ASP A 322 -16.81 14.78 -11.25
N ARG A 323 -16.00 13.84 -10.72
CA ARG A 323 -15.45 12.73 -11.50
C ARG A 323 -16.55 11.81 -12.05
N LEU A 324 -17.53 11.47 -11.22
CA LEU A 324 -18.68 10.66 -11.64
C LEU A 324 -19.55 11.40 -12.65
N ALA A 325 -19.80 12.69 -12.44
CA ALA A 325 -20.52 13.52 -13.41
C ALA A 325 -19.81 13.60 -14.77
N ALA A 326 -18.47 13.65 -14.75
CA ALA A 326 -17.64 13.70 -15.94
C ALA A 326 -17.35 12.32 -16.56
N ALA A 327 -17.78 11.22 -15.94
CA ALA A 327 -17.38 9.87 -16.35
C ALA A 327 -17.73 9.51 -17.79
N LYS A 328 -18.81 10.06 -18.34
CA LYS A 328 -19.18 9.84 -19.73
C LYS A 328 -18.39 10.71 -20.74
N SER A 329 -17.90 11.86 -20.33
CA SER A 329 -17.11 12.77 -21.18
C SER A 329 -15.63 12.41 -21.19
N TRP A 330 -15.13 11.76 -20.13
CA TRP A 330 -13.78 11.23 -20.04
C TRP A 330 -13.76 9.72 -20.25
N ASN A 331 -12.60 9.15 -20.41
CA ASN A 331 -12.40 7.72 -20.64
C ASN A 331 -12.72 6.85 -19.40
N SER A 332 -13.92 6.94 -18.91
CA SER A 332 -14.35 6.21 -17.70
C SER A 332 -15.31 5.05 -18.03
N LYS A 333 -15.32 4.58 -19.29
CA LYS A 333 -16.13 3.46 -19.78
C LYS A 333 -15.39 2.15 -19.58
N GLU A 334 -16.05 1.20 -18.91
CA GLU A 334 -15.54 -0.12 -18.64
C GLU A 334 -16.53 -1.20 -19.04
N ILE A 335 -16.03 -2.34 -19.48
CA ILE A 335 -16.80 -3.56 -19.69
C ILE A 335 -16.51 -4.50 -18.52
N LEU A 336 -17.52 -4.79 -17.73
CA LEU A 336 -17.40 -5.65 -16.55
C LEU A 336 -17.27 -7.11 -16.97
N ALA A 337 -16.53 -7.89 -16.18
CA ALA A 337 -16.43 -9.33 -16.38
C ALA A 337 -17.77 -10.01 -16.06
N GLY A 338 -18.07 -11.07 -16.79
CA GLY A 338 -19.26 -11.91 -16.56
C GLY A 338 -18.91 -13.27 -15.95
N GLY A 339 -19.85 -14.21 -16.01
CA GLY A 339 -19.67 -15.61 -15.55
C GLY A 339 -19.37 -15.72 -14.07
N ALA A 340 -18.41 -16.56 -13.71
CA ALA A 340 -18.01 -16.78 -12.32
C ALA A 340 -17.46 -15.52 -11.63
N LEU A 341 -16.87 -14.61 -12.38
CA LEU A 341 -16.34 -13.36 -11.85
C LEU A 341 -17.42 -12.31 -11.57
N ASN A 342 -18.43 -12.18 -12.41
CA ASN A 342 -19.66 -11.37 -12.28
C ASN A 342 -19.57 -10.11 -11.40
N ASN A 343 -18.53 -9.30 -11.60
CA ASN A 343 -18.25 -8.12 -10.80
C ASN A 343 -19.24 -6.96 -11.01
N LYS A 344 -20.12 -7.02 -12.01
CA LYS A 344 -21.19 -6.05 -12.23
C LYS A 344 -22.14 -5.88 -11.03
N GLN A 345 -22.20 -6.85 -10.13
CA GLN A 345 -23.03 -6.78 -8.93
C GLN A 345 -22.65 -5.63 -8.00
N LEU A 346 -21.41 -5.20 -8.01
CA LEU A 346 -20.93 -4.06 -7.20
C LEU A 346 -21.44 -2.70 -7.71
N ASN A 347 -22.02 -2.62 -8.90
CA ASN A 347 -22.54 -1.39 -9.47
C ASN A 347 -24.06 -1.20 -9.25
N ASP A 348 -24.70 -2.14 -8.59
CA ASP A 348 -26.13 -2.06 -8.27
C ASP A 348 -26.46 -1.10 -7.12
N TYR A 349 -25.45 -0.60 -6.40
CA TYR A 349 -25.65 0.23 -5.22
C TYR A 349 -26.06 1.66 -5.50
N PHE A 350 -25.55 2.25 -6.57
CA PHE A 350 -25.82 3.65 -6.90
C PHE A 350 -26.82 3.73 -8.05
N ARG A 351 -28.08 3.78 -7.72
CA ARG A 351 -29.15 3.96 -8.71
C ARG A 351 -29.53 5.41 -8.91
N ASP A 352 -29.37 6.21 -7.84
CA ASP A 352 -29.79 7.60 -7.80
C ASP A 352 -28.76 8.48 -7.06
N GLY A 353 -28.87 9.80 -7.25
CA GLY A 353 -28.06 10.79 -6.55
C GLY A 353 -26.68 11.05 -7.17
N PRO A 354 -25.82 11.83 -6.50
CA PRO A 354 -24.54 12.30 -7.04
C PRO A 354 -23.52 11.20 -7.27
N LEU A 355 -23.71 10.04 -6.65
CA LEU A 355 -22.83 8.87 -6.79
C LEU A 355 -23.39 7.84 -7.79
N THR A 356 -24.44 8.19 -8.52
CA THR A 356 -25.03 7.29 -9.51
C THR A 356 -23.97 6.82 -10.49
N GLN A 357 -23.83 5.51 -10.60
CA GLN A 357 -22.99 4.89 -11.60
C GLN A 357 -23.81 4.64 -12.86
N PHE A 358 -23.28 5.06 -13.98
CA PHE A 358 -23.94 4.94 -15.26
C PHE A 358 -23.76 3.52 -15.80
N PHE A 359 -24.52 2.58 -15.22
CA PHE A 359 -24.52 1.20 -15.68
C PHE A 359 -25.48 1.03 -16.86
N GLN A 360 -25.02 0.38 -17.91
CA GLN A 360 -25.82 -0.05 -19.05
C GLN A 360 -25.69 -1.56 -19.19
N ALA A 361 -26.82 -2.24 -19.04
CA ALA A 361 -26.85 -3.69 -19.21
C ALA A 361 -26.36 -4.10 -20.61
N PRO A 362 -25.68 -5.24 -20.76
CA PRO A 362 -25.50 -6.27 -19.72
C PRO A 362 -24.27 -6.02 -18.83
N ASP A 363 -23.29 -5.21 -19.22
CA ASP A 363 -21.95 -5.24 -18.64
C ASP A 363 -21.19 -3.90 -18.70
N THR A 364 -21.75 -2.85 -19.25
CA THR A 364 -21.05 -1.58 -19.44
C THR A 364 -21.29 -0.64 -18.25
N VAL A 365 -20.21 -0.03 -17.75
CA VAL A 365 -20.28 0.98 -16.70
C VAL A 365 -19.40 2.20 -17.06
N TRP A 366 -19.86 3.40 -16.67
CA TRP A 366 -19.03 4.59 -16.60
C TRP A 366 -18.85 4.95 -15.14
N THR A 367 -17.62 4.97 -14.67
CA THR A 367 -17.31 5.17 -13.26
C THR A 367 -16.03 5.97 -13.07
N ALA A 368 -15.90 6.64 -11.93
CA ALA A 368 -14.66 7.33 -11.58
C ALA A 368 -13.53 6.33 -11.30
N HIS A 369 -12.33 6.64 -11.76
CA HIS A 369 -11.14 5.86 -11.49
C HIS A 369 -10.33 6.53 -10.39
N VAL A 370 -10.37 5.97 -9.20
CA VAL A 370 -9.74 6.58 -8.00
C VAL A 370 -8.49 5.84 -7.51
N LEU A 371 -8.29 4.58 -7.87
CA LEU A 371 -7.11 3.80 -7.51
C LEU A 371 -6.10 3.73 -8.67
N LYS A 372 -4.86 3.40 -8.37
CA LYS A 372 -3.79 3.34 -9.37
C LYS A 372 -3.83 2.08 -10.22
N ASP A 373 -4.24 0.98 -9.64
CA ASP A 373 -4.45 -0.27 -10.36
C ASP A 373 -5.86 -0.35 -10.95
N GLY A 374 -6.21 -1.44 -11.58
CA GLY A 374 -7.51 -1.60 -12.23
C GLY A 374 -8.68 -1.88 -11.31
N ALA A 375 -8.49 -1.88 -9.99
CA ALA A 375 -9.54 -2.30 -9.07
C ALA A 375 -10.75 -1.35 -9.03
N ASP A 376 -10.55 -0.07 -9.32
CA ASP A 376 -11.63 0.91 -9.45
C ASP A 376 -12.35 0.85 -10.80
N SER A 377 -11.89 0.03 -11.72
CA SER A 377 -12.55 -0.14 -13.02
C SER A 377 -13.93 -0.80 -12.91
N ALA A 378 -14.21 -1.48 -11.80
CA ALA A 378 -15.54 -2.01 -11.50
C ALA A 378 -16.40 -1.05 -10.65
N GLY A 379 -15.93 0.17 -10.40
CA GLY A 379 -16.64 1.23 -9.70
C GLY A 379 -16.02 1.64 -8.36
N ALA A 380 -16.40 2.83 -7.87
CA ALA A 380 -15.87 3.39 -6.63
C ALA A 380 -16.19 2.53 -5.40
N LEU A 381 -17.39 1.92 -5.35
CA LEU A 381 -17.76 1.01 -4.27
C LEU A 381 -16.95 -0.28 -4.31
N ALA A 382 -16.66 -0.82 -5.49
CA ALA A 382 -15.78 -1.97 -5.64
C ALA A 382 -14.40 -1.68 -5.07
N ALA A 383 -13.88 -0.48 -5.34
CA ALA A 383 -12.61 -0.02 -4.80
C ALA A 383 -12.62 0.06 -3.26
N LEU A 384 -13.64 0.68 -2.67
CA LEU A 384 -13.79 0.80 -1.21
C LEU A 384 -13.89 -0.58 -0.54
N ASN A 385 -14.74 -1.46 -1.07
CA ASN A 385 -14.91 -2.81 -0.53
C ASN A 385 -13.62 -3.64 -0.65
N ARG A 386 -12.92 -3.55 -1.76
CA ARG A 386 -11.65 -4.24 -1.94
C ARG A 386 -10.61 -3.80 -0.91
N VAL A 387 -10.51 -2.49 -0.62
CA VAL A 387 -9.54 -1.96 0.36
C VAL A 387 -9.76 -2.59 1.74
N TYR A 388 -11.00 -2.89 2.15
CA TYR A 388 -11.23 -3.61 3.39
C TYR A 388 -10.63 -5.02 3.40
N ILE A 389 -10.65 -5.74 2.28
CA ILE A 389 -9.95 -7.03 2.19
C ILE A 389 -8.44 -6.81 2.28
N ASN A 390 -7.89 -5.79 1.63
CA ASN A 390 -6.46 -5.47 1.72
C ASN A 390 -5.99 -5.29 3.15
N ILE A 391 -6.80 -4.66 4.00
CA ILE A 391 -6.49 -4.49 5.42
C ILE A 391 -6.93 -5.67 6.29
N GLY A 392 -7.32 -6.79 5.70
CA GLY A 392 -7.49 -8.06 6.37
C GLY A 392 -8.92 -8.49 6.68
N LEU A 393 -9.95 -7.80 6.16
CA LEU A 393 -11.34 -8.26 6.27
C LEU A 393 -11.44 -9.66 5.68
N PHE A 394 -12.17 -10.55 6.39
CA PHE A 394 -12.29 -11.96 6.06
C PHE A 394 -10.93 -12.63 5.85
N SER A 395 -10.05 -12.45 6.81
CA SER A 395 -8.67 -12.96 6.76
C SER A 395 -8.59 -14.47 6.55
N GLU A 396 -9.58 -15.23 6.99
CA GLU A 396 -9.67 -16.68 6.78
C GLU A 396 -9.66 -17.06 5.31
N GLU A 397 -10.37 -16.28 4.48
CA GLU A 397 -10.41 -16.46 3.03
C GLU A 397 -9.23 -15.76 2.36
N TRP A 398 -8.97 -14.49 2.74
CA TRP A 398 -7.88 -13.69 2.19
C TRP A 398 -6.54 -14.45 2.18
N LEU A 399 -6.18 -15.04 3.35
CA LEU A 399 -4.92 -15.78 3.52
C LEU A 399 -4.84 -17.05 2.67
N LEU A 400 -5.95 -17.61 2.21
CA LEU A 400 -5.93 -18.74 1.28
C LEU A 400 -5.58 -18.33 -0.15
N HIS A 401 -5.90 -17.11 -0.52
CA HIS A 401 -5.63 -16.55 -1.84
C HIS A 401 -4.27 -15.83 -1.91
N PHE A 402 -3.80 -15.31 -0.79
CA PHE A 402 -2.51 -14.64 -0.66
C PHE A 402 -1.47 -15.63 -0.16
N ASN A 403 -0.96 -16.43 -1.05
CA ASN A 403 0.04 -17.38 -0.67
C ASN A 403 1.21 -17.32 -1.65
N PRO A 404 2.36 -17.06 -1.21
CA PRO A 404 3.25 -18.06 -0.64
C PRO A 404 3.76 -17.74 0.76
N LEU A 405 3.45 -16.61 1.31
CA LEU A 405 4.03 -16.26 2.62
C LEU A 405 3.39 -17.03 3.79
N VAL A 406 2.17 -17.53 3.63
CA VAL A 406 1.37 -18.01 4.76
C VAL A 406 0.82 -19.44 4.60
N GLY A 407 0.91 -20.07 3.45
CA GLY A 407 0.27 -21.36 3.34
C GLY A 407 0.50 -22.22 2.10
N GLY A 408 1.40 -21.87 1.20
CA GLY A 408 1.87 -22.76 0.14
C GLY A 408 0.91 -23.03 -1.01
N LYS A 409 -0.19 -22.27 -1.19
CA LYS A 409 -1.08 -22.40 -2.35
C LYS A 409 -0.80 -21.30 -3.37
N PRO A 410 -0.98 -21.54 -4.68
CA PRO A 410 -0.91 -20.50 -5.70
C PRO A 410 -1.91 -19.37 -5.41
N ILE A 411 -1.55 -18.14 -5.73
CA ILE A 411 -2.48 -17.01 -5.70
C ILE A 411 -3.64 -17.30 -6.64
N THR A 412 -4.87 -17.08 -6.16
CA THR A 412 -6.10 -17.26 -6.93
C THR A 412 -7.02 -16.07 -6.71
N PRO A 413 -7.93 -15.77 -7.66
CA PRO A 413 -8.88 -14.68 -7.49
C PRO A 413 -9.81 -14.88 -6.30
N ILE A 414 -10.01 -13.82 -5.51
CA ILE A 414 -11.06 -13.76 -4.49
C ILE A 414 -12.38 -13.45 -5.20
N LEU A 415 -13.38 -14.34 -5.06
CA LEU A 415 -14.67 -14.19 -5.69
C LEU A 415 -15.66 -13.45 -4.78
N ILE A 416 -16.27 -12.39 -5.27
CA ILE A 416 -17.28 -11.60 -4.54
C ILE A 416 -18.46 -12.47 -4.11
N THR A 417 -18.84 -13.46 -4.93
CA THR A 417 -19.89 -14.42 -4.59
C THR A 417 -19.55 -15.26 -3.37
N ASP A 418 -18.27 -15.63 -3.18
CA ASP A 418 -17.81 -16.40 -2.02
C ASP A 418 -17.76 -15.50 -0.77
N LEU A 419 -17.31 -14.25 -0.91
CA LEU A 419 -17.33 -13.26 0.17
C LEU A 419 -18.77 -13.04 0.69
N ARG A 420 -19.73 -12.83 -0.21
CA ARG A 420 -21.15 -12.64 0.15
C ARG A 420 -21.76 -13.86 0.81
N ARG A 421 -21.38 -15.07 0.37
CA ARG A 421 -21.91 -16.31 0.94
C ARG A 421 -21.34 -16.59 2.33
N ASN A 422 -20.06 -16.32 2.54
CA ASN A 422 -19.30 -16.87 3.66
C ASN A 422 -18.99 -15.85 4.76
N SER A 423 -19.11 -14.54 4.49
CA SER A 423 -18.68 -13.49 5.42
C SER A 423 -19.78 -12.47 5.75
N PRO A 424 -20.41 -12.56 6.95
CA PRO A 424 -21.24 -11.48 7.46
C PRO A 424 -20.50 -10.14 7.61
N TYR A 425 -19.21 -10.14 7.93
CA TYR A 425 -18.41 -8.92 7.97
C TYR A 425 -18.29 -8.26 6.60
N TRP A 426 -18.09 -9.05 5.53
CA TRP A 426 -18.11 -8.53 4.17
C TRP A 426 -19.46 -7.89 3.84
N ASN A 427 -20.56 -8.61 4.08
CA ASN A 427 -21.90 -8.13 3.76
C ASN A 427 -22.24 -6.85 4.53
N ALA A 428 -21.82 -6.74 5.80
CA ALA A 428 -22.00 -5.52 6.58
C ALA A 428 -21.16 -4.36 6.00
N THR A 429 -19.91 -4.62 5.61
CA THR A 429 -19.04 -3.60 4.99
C THR A 429 -19.62 -3.14 3.65
N GLU A 430 -20.07 -4.08 2.83
CA GLU A 430 -20.69 -3.80 1.53
C GLU A 430 -21.95 -2.93 1.70
N ALA A 431 -22.76 -3.18 2.72
CA ALA A 431 -23.95 -2.38 3.04
C ALA A 431 -23.61 -0.96 3.55
N GLN A 432 -22.47 -0.79 4.22
CA GLN A 432 -22.02 0.51 4.79
C GLN A 432 -21.22 1.34 3.78
N ALA A 433 -20.69 0.74 2.73
CA ALA A 433 -19.83 1.40 1.74
C ALA A 433 -20.51 2.60 1.03
N PRO A 434 -21.81 2.61 0.72
CA PRO A 434 -22.48 3.79 0.17
C PRO A 434 -22.45 5.01 1.08
N ASP A 435 -22.73 4.84 2.38
CA ASP A 435 -22.67 5.92 3.36
C ASP A 435 -21.24 6.46 3.47
N MET A 436 -20.25 5.58 3.47
CA MET A 436 -18.83 5.95 3.49
C MET A 436 -18.42 6.74 2.24
N ALA A 437 -18.89 6.36 1.05
CA ALA A 437 -18.63 7.10 -0.18
C ALA A 437 -19.26 8.49 -0.15
N GLN A 438 -20.51 8.62 0.37
CA GLN A 438 -21.16 9.91 0.54
C GLN A 438 -20.40 10.81 1.52
N PHE A 439 -19.96 10.26 2.64
CA PHE A 439 -19.09 10.97 3.58
C PHE A 439 -17.83 11.51 2.88
N LEU A 440 -17.13 10.68 2.13
CA LEU A 440 -15.90 11.09 1.43
C LEU A 440 -16.17 12.20 0.40
N VAL A 441 -17.30 12.15 -0.32
CA VAL A 441 -17.72 13.25 -1.20
C VAL A 441 -17.85 14.56 -0.45
N LYS A 442 -18.39 14.51 0.76
CA LYS A 442 -18.64 15.69 1.58
C LYS A 442 -17.37 16.21 2.27
N ALA A 443 -16.54 15.31 2.79
CA ALA A 443 -15.35 15.64 3.56
C ALA A 443 -14.14 16.00 2.69
N SER A 444 -14.07 15.53 1.42
CA SER A 444 -12.91 15.75 0.54
C SER A 444 -12.91 17.15 -0.08
N THR A 445 -12.92 18.19 0.74
CA THR A 445 -12.82 19.57 0.31
C THR A 445 -11.35 19.98 0.07
N PRO A 446 -11.06 20.88 -0.87
CA PRO A 446 -9.71 21.37 -1.10
C PRO A 446 -9.13 22.10 0.13
N HIS A 447 -7.96 21.71 0.56
CA HIS A 447 -7.16 22.44 1.57
C HIS A 447 -6.44 23.60 0.87
N ARG A 448 -7.05 24.75 0.80
CA ARG A 448 -6.48 25.93 0.11
C ARG A 448 -5.42 26.61 0.97
N LEU A 449 -4.23 26.86 0.42
CA LEU A 449 -3.14 27.54 1.13
C LEU A 449 -3.58 28.91 1.66
N LYS A 450 -4.40 29.66 0.93
CA LYS A 450 -4.91 30.96 1.34
C LYS A 450 -5.73 30.93 2.64
N THR A 451 -6.32 29.77 2.98
CA THR A 451 -7.11 29.61 4.23
C THR A 451 -6.30 28.98 5.35
N ALA A 452 -5.09 28.51 5.06
CA ALA A 452 -4.18 27.97 6.06
C ALA A 452 -3.56 29.08 6.92
N PRO A 453 -3.25 28.82 8.20
CA PRO A 453 -2.61 29.80 9.09
C PRO A 453 -1.30 30.31 8.49
N GLY A 454 -1.18 31.64 8.29
CA GLY A 454 0.01 32.23 7.67
C GLY A 454 0.17 31.97 6.16
N GLY A 455 -0.71 31.20 5.53
CA GLY A 455 -0.60 30.78 4.13
C GLY A 455 -0.57 31.94 3.12
N GLY A 456 -1.24 33.05 3.45
CA GLY A 456 -1.21 34.26 2.62
C GLY A 456 0.19 34.83 2.38
N ALA A 457 1.14 34.63 3.31
CA ALA A 457 2.52 35.07 3.17
C ALA A 457 3.28 34.35 2.04
N TYR A 458 2.79 33.21 1.58
CA TYR A 458 3.36 32.42 0.46
C TYR A 458 2.72 32.74 -0.90
N LEU A 459 1.73 33.65 -0.95
CA LEU A 459 0.96 34.00 -2.15
C LEU A 459 1.20 35.47 -2.56
N THR A 460 2.44 35.92 -2.48
CA THR A 460 2.85 37.33 -2.68
C THR A 460 3.16 37.68 -4.13
N GLU A 461 3.17 36.71 -5.03
CA GLU A 461 3.47 36.97 -6.44
C GLU A 461 2.41 37.86 -7.10
N SER A 462 2.86 38.72 -8.03
CA SER A 462 1.97 39.63 -8.75
C SER A 462 0.95 38.89 -9.63
N ASP A 463 -0.15 39.57 -9.97
CA ASP A 463 -1.15 38.99 -10.88
C ASP A 463 -0.54 38.66 -12.24
N ALA A 464 0.41 39.48 -12.74
CA ALA A 464 1.07 39.21 -14.01
C ALA A 464 1.86 37.89 -13.98
N VAL A 465 2.53 37.56 -12.86
CA VAL A 465 3.24 36.30 -12.69
C VAL A 465 2.24 35.14 -12.64
N ARG A 466 1.13 35.30 -11.93
CA ARG A 466 0.08 34.25 -11.86
C ARG A 466 -0.60 34.03 -13.23
N GLU A 467 -0.89 35.10 -13.98
CA GLU A 467 -1.45 34.98 -15.35
C GLU A 467 -0.46 34.27 -16.28
N ARG A 468 0.84 34.58 -16.19
CA ARG A 468 1.84 33.79 -16.93
C ARG A 468 1.86 32.32 -16.50
N GLY A 469 1.71 32.05 -15.20
CA GLY A 469 1.57 30.70 -14.67
C GLY A 469 0.38 29.92 -15.27
N LYS A 470 -0.78 30.60 -15.46
CA LYS A 470 -1.95 30.00 -16.12
C LYS A 470 -1.66 29.63 -17.57
N GLU A 471 -0.95 30.48 -18.31
CA GLU A 471 -0.54 30.15 -19.69
C GLU A 471 0.36 28.93 -19.74
N VAL A 472 1.40 28.90 -18.90
CA VAL A 472 2.33 27.78 -18.82
C VAL A 472 1.61 26.48 -18.42
N PHE A 473 0.70 26.56 -17.45
CA PHE A 473 -0.10 25.43 -17.02
C PHE A 473 -1.01 24.89 -18.14
N ALA A 474 -1.68 25.79 -18.86
CA ALA A 474 -2.51 25.43 -20.00
C ALA A 474 -1.73 24.70 -21.09
N ASP A 475 -0.54 25.19 -21.40
CA ASP A 475 0.28 24.67 -22.50
C ASP A 475 0.98 23.34 -22.17
N GLN A 476 1.34 23.10 -20.90
CA GLN A 476 2.19 21.97 -20.51
C GLN A 476 1.50 20.94 -19.61
N CYS A 477 0.61 21.38 -18.71
CA CYS A 477 0.13 20.57 -17.61
C CYS A 477 -1.35 20.18 -17.72
N ALA A 478 -2.19 21.11 -18.20
CA ALA A 478 -3.64 20.96 -18.15
C ALA A 478 -4.17 19.80 -19.00
N ARG A 479 -3.44 19.37 -20.04
CA ARG A 479 -3.79 18.19 -20.86
C ARG A 479 -3.91 16.90 -20.05
N CYS A 480 -3.29 16.84 -18.88
CA CYS A 480 -3.41 15.76 -17.92
C CYS A 480 -4.07 16.22 -16.60
N HIS A 481 -3.75 17.42 -16.14
CA HIS A 481 -4.14 17.94 -14.84
C HIS A 481 -5.31 18.92 -14.90
N SER A 482 -6.31 18.65 -15.75
CA SER A 482 -7.59 19.37 -15.76
C SER A 482 -8.71 18.45 -16.19
N SER A 483 -9.84 18.50 -15.49
CA SER A 483 -11.09 17.86 -15.92
C SER A 483 -11.90 18.74 -16.87
N LYS A 484 -11.57 20.04 -16.96
CA LYS A 484 -12.10 20.96 -17.97
C LYS A 484 -11.14 20.98 -19.16
N ALA A 485 -11.58 20.54 -20.32
CA ALA A 485 -10.78 20.47 -21.52
C ALA A 485 -11.61 20.80 -22.77
N PRO A 486 -10.95 21.22 -23.86
CA PRO A 486 -11.60 21.39 -25.14
C PRO A 486 -12.25 20.09 -25.62
N THR A 487 -13.33 20.22 -26.42
CA THR A 487 -13.97 19.04 -27.03
C THR A 487 -13.02 18.38 -28.03
N PRO A 488 -12.69 17.08 -27.87
CA PRO A 488 -11.82 16.39 -28.79
C PRO A 488 -12.43 16.26 -30.17
N PRO A 489 -11.62 16.32 -31.25
CA PRO A 489 -12.10 16.06 -32.59
C PRO A 489 -12.53 14.59 -32.76
N ALA A 490 -13.29 14.32 -33.79
CA ALA A 490 -13.72 12.96 -34.12
C ALA A 490 -12.51 12.00 -34.21
N GLY A 491 -12.61 10.86 -33.54
CA GLY A 491 -11.55 9.84 -33.50
C GLY A 491 -10.42 10.08 -32.47
N ALA A 492 -10.44 11.22 -31.77
CA ALA A 492 -9.53 11.51 -30.65
C ALA A 492 -10.26 11.67 -29.29
N ASN A 493 -11.53 11.22 -29.22
CA ASN A 493 -12.30 11.30 -27.99
C ASN A 493 -11.81 10.25 -26.98
N PRO A 494 -11.27 10.63 -25.79
CA PRO A 494 -10.81 9.71 -24.78
C PRO A 494 -11.90 8.73 -24.30
N ALA A 495 -13.16 9.17 -24.30
CA ALA A 495 -14.31 8.33 -23.90
C ALA A 495 -14.50 7.09 -24.81
N ALA A 496 -13.90 7.09 -26.00
CA ALA A 496 -13.92 5.93 -26.91
C ALA A 496 -12.73 4.98 -26.69
N CYS A 497 -11.75 5.35 -25.86
CA CYS A 497 -10.53 4.58 -25.66
C CYS A 497 -10.77 3.52 -24.58
N ALA A 498 -10.81 2.23 -24.95
CA ALA A 498 -11.01 1.11 -24.03
C ALA A 498 -10.40 -0.19 -24.56
N GLY A 499 -10.11 -1.14 -23.67
CA GLY A 499 -9.65 -2.48 -24.02
C GLY A 499 -8.38 -2.49 -24.89
N SER A 500 -8.26 -3.45 -25.77
CA SER A 500 -7.10 -3.63 -26.67
C SER A 500 -6.83 -2.44 -27.60
N GLY A 501 -7.85 -1.62 -27.89
CA GLY A 501 -7.73 -0.42 -28.73
C GLY A 501 -7.26 0.83 -27.98
N TYR A 502 -7.07 0.75 -26.68
CA TYR A 502 -6.81 1.89 -25.82
C TYR A 502 -5.65 2.76 -26.29
N LEU A 503 -4.45 2.20 -26.46
CA LEU A 503 -3.25 2.96 -26.81
C LEU A 503 -3.37 3.69 -28.15
N ALA A 504 -3.94 3.05 -29.16
CA ALA A 504 -4.11 3.68 -30.46
C ALA A 504 -5.08 4.88 -30.42
N CYS A 505 -6.15 4.77 -29.65
CA CYS A 505 -7.08 5.86 -29.41
C CYS A 505 -6.42 6.95 -28.57
N TRP A 506 -5.77 6.58 -27.48
CA TRP A 506 -5.10 7.49 -26.59
C TRP A 506 -3.97 8.27 -27.27
N SER A 507 -3.19 7.64 -28.14
CA SER A 507 -2.13 8.30 -28.91
C SER A 507 -2.69 9.43 -29.80
N ARG A 508 -3.86 9.22 -30.44
CA ARG A 508 -4.49 10.28 -31.22
C ARG A 508 -4.93 11.47 -30.36
N TYR A 509 -5.48 11.20 -29.19
CA TYR A 509 -5.79 12.23 -28.21
C TYR A 509 -4.52 12.99 -27.78
N TRP A 510 -3.47 12.27 -27.43
CA TRP A 510 -2.20 12.85 -27.03
C TRP A 510 -1.59 13.75 -28.08
N GLU A 511 -1.55 13.32 -29.34
CA GLU A 511 -1.05 14.15 -30.45
C GLU A 511 -1.93 15.40 -30.67
N TRP A 512 -3.25 15.28 -30.54
CA TRP A 512 -4.13 16.43 -30.60
C TRP A 512 -3.83 17.46 -29.50
N THR A 513 -3.53 17.04 -28.30
CA THR A 513 -3.18 17.94 -27.19
C THR A 513 -1.89 18.74 -27.40
N LYS A 514 -1.07 18.38 -28.37
CA LYS A 514 0.13 19.12 -28.75
C LYS A 514 -0.11 20.24 -29.76
N THR A 515 -1.30 20.29 -30.37
CA THR A 515 -1.65 21.31 -31.38
C THR A 515 -1.88 22.67 -30.77
N GLU A 516 -1.57 23.75 -31.53
CA GLU A 516 -1.85 25.10 -31.09
C GLU A 516 -3.35 25.37 -30.89
N ALA A 517 -4.19 24.74 -31.69
CA ALA A 517 -5.65 24.82 -31.55
C ALA A 517 -6.13 24.32 -30.16
N PHE A 518 -5.54 23.24 -29.66
CA PHE A 518 -5.82 22.77 -28.31
C PHE A 518 -5.31 23.76 -27.25
N ARG A 519 -4.08 24.20 -27.38
CA ARG A 519 -3.42 25.11 -26.42
C ARG A 519 -4.18 26.42 -26.31
N GLU A 520 -4.60 27.02 -27.41
CA GLU A 520 -5.35 28.28 -27.38
C GLU A 520 -6.69 28.14 -26.65
N GLN A 521 -7.45 27.05 -26.94
CA GLN A 521 -8.69 26.77 -26.24
C GLN A 521 -8.43 26.48 -24.75
N MET A 522 -7.34 25.74 -24.45
CA MET A 522 -6.99 25.43 -23.07
C MET A 522 -6.58 26.66 -22.27
N ARG A 523 -5.87 27.63 -22.87
CA ARG A 523 -5.56 28.92 -22.26
C ARG A 523 -6.84 29.70 -21.90
N GLN A 524 -7.86 29.67 -22.76
CA GLN A 524 -9.16 30.32 -22.48
C GLN A 524 -9.83 29.64 -21.27
N ILE A 525 -9.84 28.30 -21.21
CA ILE A 525 -10.40 27.54 -20.08
C ILE A 525 -9.69 27.86 -18.79
N VAL A 526 -8.34 27.83 -18.78
CA VAL A 526 -7.55 28.05 -17.55
C VAL A 526 -7.62 29.50 -17.05
N ARG A 527 -7.81 30.47 -17.94
CA ARG A 527 -8.00 31.88 -17.57
C ARG A 527 -9.39 32.19 -17.01
N ALA A 528 -10.38 31.34 -17.26
CA ALA A 528 -11.73 31.55 -16.76
C ALA A 528 -11.76 31.65 -15.23
N PRO A 529 -12.52 32.59 -14.64
CA PRO A 529 -12.59 32.79 -13.19
C PRO A 529 -13.01 31.56 -12.41
N ASP A 530 -13.85 30.71 -13.01
CA ASP A 530 -14.39 29.48 -12.46
C ASP A 530 -13.54 28.24 -12.78
N PHE A 531 -12.31 28.42 -13.25
CA PHE A 531 -11.45 27.30 -13.67
C PHE A 531 -11.30 26.22 -12.58
N LEU A 532 -11.17 26.62 -11.33
CA LEU A 532 -11.00 25.71 -10.18
C LEU A 532 -12.32 25.16 -9.64
N GLU A 533 -13.47 25.69 -10.06
CA GLU A 533 -14.77 25.19 -9.63
C GLU A 533 -15.11 23.91 -10.39
N GLN A 534 -15.53 22.87 -9.69
CA GLN A 534 -15.85 21.56 -10.29
C GLN A 534 -14.74 20.98 -11.17
N ASN A 535 -13.49 21.39 -10.94
CA ASN A 535 -12.32 20.88 -11.62
C ASN A 535 -11.50 20.06 -10.64
N TYR A 536 -11.49 18.76 -10.82
CA TYR A 536 -10.71 17.85 -9.96
C TYR A 536 -9.21 17.78 -10.35
N LEU A 537 -8.74 18.70 -11.20
CA LEU A 537 -7.32 18.86 -11.59
C LEU A 537 -6.63 17.54 -11.98
N SER A 538 -7.37 16.71 -12.69
CA SER A 538 -6.97 15.43 -13.28
C SER A 538 -7.90 15.14 -14.45
N ASN A 539 -7.66 14.11 -15.22
CA ASN A 539 -8.52 13.72 -16.34
C ASN A 539 -8.99 12.26 -16.29
N ASP A 540 -8.69 11.52 -15.22
CA ASP A 540 -9.03 10.10 -15.01
C ASP A 540 -8.50 9.12 -16.07
N MET A 541 -7.63 9.56 -16.97
CA MET A 541 -7.05 8.70 -18.01
C MET A 541 -5.91 7.84 -17.43
N ARG A 542 -5.74 6.67 -18.02
CA ARG A 542 -4.60 5.79 -17.75
C ARG A 542 -3.44 6.15 -18.67
N ILE A 543 -2.37 6.66 -18.07
CA ILE A 543 -1.19 7.12 -18.79
C ILE A 543 -0.16 5.99 -18.84
N PRO A 544 0.36 5.62 -20.03
CA PRO A 544 1.41 4.62 -20.11
C PRO A 544 2.70 5.10 -19.43
N VAL A 545 3.34 4.22 -18.68
CA VAL A 545 4.60 4.53 -17.97
C VAL A 545 5.72 4.89 -18.93
N THR A 546 5.67 4.40 -20.14
CA THR A 546 6.63 4.74 -21.22
C THR A 546 6.60 6.22 -21.59
N LEU A 547 5.44 6.88 -21.51
CA LEU A 547 5.35 8.33 -21.66
C LEU A 547 5.84 9.09 -20.43
N LEU A 548 5.48 8.61 -19.25
CA LEU A 548 5.86 9.26 -17.99
C LEU A 548 7.34 9.08 -17.67
N GLN A 549 7.95 8.00 -18.17
CA GLN A 549 9.34 7.59 -17.91
C GLN A 549 9.66 7.43 -16.40
N THR A 550 8.63 7.34 -15.56
CA THR A 550 8.78 7.09 -14.13
C THR A 550 9.18 5.65 -13.85
N ASN A 551 9.58 5.32 -12.63
CA ASN A 551 9.84 3.95 -12.22
C ASN A 551 8.65 3.05 -12.58
N ALA A 552 8.93 1.92 -13.23
CA ALA A 552 7.90 1.04 -13.77
C ALA A 552 7.41 -0.01 -12.78
N CYS A 553 8.06 -0.19 -11.63
CA CYS A 553 7.75 -1.30 -10.73
C CYS A 553 6.35 -1.19 -10.13
N SER A 554 5.96 0.01 -9.71
CA SER A 554 4.61 0.23 -9.18
C SER A 554 3.49 -0.02 -10.20
N PRO A 555 3.53 0.50 -11.45
CA PRO A 555 2.55 0.15 -12.48
C PRO A 555 2.61 -1.30 -12.96
N LEU A 556 3.78 -1.94 -12.90
CA LEU A 556 3.97 -3.34 -13.29
C LEU A 556 3.42 -4.32 -12.25
N ALA A 557 3.49 -3.95 -10.97
CA ALA A 557 3.11 -4.81 -9.85
C ALA A 557 1.62 -4.75 -9.47
N THR A 558 0.74 -4.35 -10.39
CA THR A 558 -0.71 -4.40 -10.15
C THR A 558 -1.20 -5.83 -9.98
N ASN A 559 -2.11 -6.04 -9.05
CA ASN A 559 -2.71 -7.35 -8.75
C ASN A 559 -4.18 -7.45 -9.24
N ALA A 560 -4.69 -6.43 -9.92
CA ALA A 560 -6.05 -6.39 -10.48
C ALA A 560 -6.10 -6.93 -11.93
N ILE A 561 -5.25 -7.88 -12.24
CA ILE A 561 -5.08 -8.52 -13.55
C ILE A 561 -5.72 -9.90 -13.59
N ALA A 562 -5.89 -10.46 -14.79
CA ALA A 562 -6.48 -11.79 -14.98
C ALA A 562 -5.73 -12.87 -14.18
N GLY A 563 -6.47 -13.71 -13.47
CA GLY A 563 -5.92 -14.81 -12.67
C GLY A 563 -5.26 -14.41 -11.36
N ASN A 564 -5.11 -13.11 -11.07
CA ASN A 564 -4.52 -12.64 -9.82
C ASN A 564 -5.59 -12.35 -8.75
N ILE A 565 -5.16 -12.01 -7.55
CA ILE A 565 -6.00 -11.93 -6.35
C ILE A 565 -7.20 -10.96 -6.52
N TRP A 566 -7.01 -9.83 -7.21
CA TRP A 566 -8.04 -8.82 -7.41
C TRP A 566 -8.73 -8.90 -8.77
N ASP A 567 -8.59 -10.00 -9.51
CA ASP A 567 -9.23 -10.20 -10.82
C ASP A 567 -10.75 -9.94 -10.78
N ASN A 568 -11.44 -10.40 -9.74
CA ASN A 568 -12.90 -10.20 -9.62
C ASN A 568 -13.30 -8.73 -9.35
N PHE A 569 -12.35 -7.87 -8.97
CA PHE A 569 -12.57 -6.45 -8.68
C PHE A 569 -12.17 -5.53 -9.83
N SER A 570 -11.76 -6.06 -10.96
CA SER A 570 -11.38 -5.30 -12.14
C SER A 570 -12.24 -5.61 -13.36
N SER A 571 -12.37 -4.64 -14.27
CA SER A 571 -13.14 -4.80 -15.51
C SER A 571 -12.39 -5.67 -16.53
N GLN A 572 -13.14 -6.20 -17.50
CA GLN A 572 -12.54 -6.89 -18.64
C GLN A 572 -11.75 -5.90 -19.53
N SER A 573 -12.30 -4.70 -19.76
CA SER A 573 -11.61 -3.70 -20.57
C SER A 573 -10.28 -3.23 -19.97
N TYR A 574 -10.14 -3.23 -18.65
CA TYR A 574 -8.84 -3.00 -18.01
C TYR A 574 -7.87 -4.15 -18.28
N LYS A 575 -8.31 -5.39 -18.10
CA LYS A 575 -7.48 -6.60 -18.33
C LYS A 575 -7.11 -6.80 -19.80
N ASP A 576 -7.88 -6.22 -20.72
CA ASP A 576 -7.61 -6.24 -22.15
C ASP A 576 -6.69 -5.10 -22.61
N LEU A 577 -6.20 -4.23 -21.72
CA LEU A 577 -5.28 -3.16 -22.08
C LEU A 577 -4.00 -3.72 -22.73
N PRO A 578 -3.53 -3.15 -23.83
CA PRO A 578 -2.35 -3.62 -24.52
C PRO A 578 -1.07 -3.30 -23.76
N SER A 579 0.02 -3.95 -24.11
CA SER A 579 1.35 -3.59 -23.62
C SER A 579 1.66 -2.12 -23.89
N VAL A 580 2.25 -1.43 -22.93
CA VAL A 580 2.72 -0.04 -23.08
C VAL A 580 4.02 0.07 -23.89
N GLY A 581 4.57 -1.06 -24.36
CA GLY A 581 5.83 -1.09 -25.11
C GLY A 581 7.04 -1.40 -24.23
N GLU A 582 8.21 -0.93 -24.64
CA GLU A 582 9.47 -1.18 -23.98
C GLU A 582 9.85 -0.05 -23.01
N ILE A 583 10.45 -0.43 -21.88
CA ILE A 583 11.12 0.49 -20.95
C ILE A 583 12.61 0.23 -20.95
N THR A 584 13.40 1.28 -20.71
CA THR A 584 14.83 1.14 -20.42
C THR A 584 15.04 0.97 -18.92
N TYR A 585 15.72 -0.10 -18.52
CA TYR A 585 16.22 -0.27 -17.17
C TYR A 585 17.76 -0.30 -17.16
N TYR A 586 18.36 -0.16 -16.00
CA TYR A 586 19.81 -0.05 -15.87
C TYR A 586 20.32 -1.14 -14.93
N ASP A 587 21.41 -1.83 -15.34
CA ASP A 587 22.08 -2.74 -14.43
C ASP A 587 22.49 -1.99 -13.15
N PRO A 588 22.09 -2.49 -11.96
CA PRO A 588 22.24 -1.71 -10.73
C PRO A 588 23.67 -1.63 -10.20
N TYR A 589 24.64 -2.31 -10.82
CA TYR A 589 26.06 -2.26 -10.47
C TYR A 589 26.96 -1.63 -11.53
N THR A 590 26.57 -1.72 -12.81
CA THR A 590 27.39 -1.18 -13.91
C THR A 590 26.80 0.09 -14.50
N GLY A 591 25.49 0.28 -14.39
CA GLY A 591 24.74 1.37 -15.02
C GLY A 591 24.49 1.13 -16.52
N GLU A 592 24.74 -0.05 -17.05
CA GLU A 592 24.47 -0.38 -18.45
C GLU A 592 22.96 -0.41 -18.72
N PRO A 593 22.48 0.28 -19.79
CA PRO A 593 21.07 0.28 -20.16
C PRO A 593 20.66 -1.01 -20.86
N HIS A 594 19.49 -1.51 -20.52
CA HIS A 594 18.85 -2.67 -21.12
C HIS A 594 17.39 -2.37 -21.44
N GLN A 595 16.78 -3.14 -22.34
CA GLN A 595 15.37 -3.02 -22.69
C GLN A 595 14.55 -4.12 -22.01
N TYR A 596 13.36 -3.75 -21.55
CA TYR A 596 12.40 -4.69 -20.99
C TYR A 596 11.04 -4.48 -21.66
N GLN A 597 10.53 -5.54 -22.29
CA GLN A 597 9.20 -5.52 -22.89
C GLN A 597 8.14 -5.64 -21.80
N MET A 598 7.35 -4.60 -21.63
CA MET A 598 6.24 -4.60 -20.69
C MET A 598 5.14 -5.58 -21.13
N PRO A 599 4.58 -6.38 -20.23
CA PRO A 599 3.47 -7.26 -20.58
C PRO A 599 2.19 -6.47 -20.86
N ALA A 600 1.25 -7.09 -21.57
CA ALA A 600 -0.13 -6.62 -21.69
C ALA A 600 -0.96 -7.05 -20.47
N GLY A 601 -2.24 -6.69 -20.43
CA GLY A 601 -3.17 -7.16 -19.40
C GLY A 601 -3.42 -6.18 -18.27
N GLY A 602 -3.32 -4.86 -18.54
CA GLY A 602 -3.60 -3.80 -17.54
C GLY A 602 -2.36 -3.26 -16.83
N VAL A 603 -1.22 -3.91 -16.95
CA VAL A 603 0.04 -3.46 -16.33
C VAL A 603 0.69 -2.31 -17.11
N GLY A 604 1.51 -1.52 -16.43
CA GLY A 604 2.28 -0.44 -17.05
C GLY A 604 1.51 0.86 -17.21
N TYR A 605 0.30 0.96 -16.71
CA TYR A 605 -0.49 2.19 -16.71
C TYR A 605 -0.58 2.78 -15.31
N THR A 606 -0.63 4.12 -15.24
CA THR A 606 -0.91 4.84 -14.00
C THR A 606 -1.90 5.96 -14.29
N ARG A 607 -2.61 6.43 -13.25
CA ARG A 607 -3.54 7.55 -13.41
C ARG A 607 -2.91 8.86 -13.00
N VAL A 608 -3.42 9.92 -13.59
CA VAL A 608 -3.02 11.28 -13.25
C VAL A 608 -3.49 11.60 -11.83
N PRO A 609 -2.60 11.92 -10.89
CA PRO A 609 -3.02 12.40 -9.58
C PRO A 609 -3.68 13.78 -9.70
N SER A 610 -4.65 14.07 -8.84
CA SER A 610 -5.18 15.42 -8.70
C SER A 610 -4.11 16.37 -8.18
N LEU A 611 -4.13 17.62 -8.63
CA LEU A 611 -3.30 18.69 -8.07
C LEU A 611 -4.02 19.51 -6.98
N ILE A 612 -5.23 19.12 -6.59
CA ILE A 612 -5.92 19.74 -5.46
C ILE A 612 -5.06 19.59 -4.22
N SER A 613 -4.86 20.69 -3.50
CA SER A 613 -4.05 20.74 -2.26
C SER A 613 -2.58 20.32 -2.45
N ILE A 614 -2.02 20.51 -3.65
CA ILE A 614 -0.66 20.05 -3.98
C ILE A 614 0.41 20.63 -3.05
N TRP A 615 0.21 21.84 -2.53
CA TRP A 615 1.15 22.51 -1.62
C TRP A 615 1.37 21.73 -0.32
N SER A 616 0.37 20.96 0.13
CA SER A 616 0.44 20.19 1.37
C SER A 616 0.78 18.71 1.16
N SER A 617 0.80 18.24 -0.10
CA SER A 617 0.89 16.81 -0.42
C SER A 617 2.25 16.34 -0.94
N ALA A 618 3.26 17.20 -0.92
CA ALA A 618 4.63 16.80 -1.23
C ALA A 618 5.21 15.86 -0.14
N PRO A 619 6.20 15.00 -0.46
CA PRO A 619 6.97 14.89 -1.70
C PRO A 619 6.22 14.24 -2.86
N PHE A 620 6.84 14.25 -4.08
CA PHE A 620 6.18 13.88 -5.32
C PHE A 620 6.73 12.61 -5.96
N LEU A 621 6.12 12.23 -7.10
CA LEU A 621 6.27 11.02 -7.90
C LEU A 621 5.83 9.74 -7.18
N LEU A 622 5.95 8.63 -7.89
CA LEU A 622 5.70 7.31 -7.31
C LEU A 622 6.65 7.08 -6.14
N ASN A 623 6.13 6.51 -5.07
CA ASN A 623 6.89 6.20 -3.85
C ASN A 623 7.57 7.42 -3.18
N ASN A 624 7.03 8.65 -3.39
CA ASN A 624 7.52 9.89 -2.75
C ASN A 624 9.01 10.15 -2.97
N THR A 625 9.51 9.87 -4.15
CA THR A 625 10.95 9.85 -4.44
C THR A 625 11.54 11.20 -4.84
N VAL A 626 10.72 12.24 -5.02
CA VAL A 626 11.14 13.59 -5.41
C VAL A 626 10.75 14.60 -4.35
N GLY A 627 11.73 15.03 -3.60
CA GLY A 627 11.61 15.98 -2.49
C GLY A 627 12.00 15.38 -1.14
N PRO A 628 12.23 16.26 -0.14
CA PRO A 628 12.54 15.86 1.22
C PRO A 628 11.27 15.44 1.97
N PHE A 629 11.45 14.79 3.11
CA PHE A 629 10.41 14.54 4.10
C PHE A 629 10.59 15.46 5.31
N ASP A 630 9.48 15.97 5.86
CA ASP A 630 9.42 16.69 7.12
C ASP A 630 8.21 16.16 7.94
N PRO A 631 8.38 15.71 9.18
CA PRO A 631 7.29 15.20 10.00
C PRO A 631 6.36 16.31 10.51
N SER A 632 6.76 17.57 10.44
CA SER A 632 5.91 18.67 10.93
C SER A 632 4.71 18.90 10.01
N PRO A 633 3.49 18.93 10.55
CA PRO A 633 2.31 19.29 9.79
C PRO A 633 2.09 20.80 9.62
N SER A 634 2.99 21.64 10.14
CA SER A 634 2.87 23.10 10.06
C SER A 634 2.87 23.57 8.61
N VAL A 635 2.21 24.72 8.35
CA VAL A 635 2.15 25.31 7.01
C VAL A 635 3.54 25.62 6.48
N ASP A 636 4.43 26.14 7.33
CA ASP A 636 5.81 26.46 6.95
C ASP A 636 6.59 25.21 6.51
N ALA A 637 6.49 24.12 7.26
CA ALA A 637 7.13 22.86 6.90
C ALA A 637 6.56 22.30 5.59
N ARG A 638 5.23 22.29 5.43
CA ARG A 638 4.59 21.82 4.19
C ARG A 638 5.01 22.65 2.97
N MET A 639 5.09 23.98 3.13
CA MET A 639 5.59 24.87 2.08
C MET A 639 7.09 24.67 1.80
N GLY A 640 7.88 24.40 2.82
CA GLY A 640 9.30 24.03 2.65
C GLY A 640 9.46 22.76 1.80
N VAL A 641 8.71 21.70 2.16
CA VAL A 641 8.71 20.43 1.42
C VAL A 641 8.15 20.61 0.00
N PHE A 642 7.06 21.36 -0.17
CA PHE A 642 6.50 21.68 -1.48
C PHE A 642 7.50 22.36 -2.38
N ASN A 643 8.12 23.46 -1.90
CA ASN A 643 9.07 24.24 -2.69
C ASN A 643 10.27 23.40 -3.14
N ALA A 644 10.84 22.60 -2.22
CA ALA A 644 11.96 21.71 -2.55
C ALA A 644 11.55 20.59 -3.53
N SER A 645 10.35 20.05 -3.38
CA SER A 645 9.86 18.96 -4.24
C SER A 645 9.50 19.44 -5.64
N ILE A 646 8.80 20.58 -5.75
CA ILE A 646 8.41 21.14 -7.07
C ILE A 646 9.64 21.65 -7.83
N GLU A 647 10.64 22.15 -7.10
CA GLU A 647 11.91 22.53 -7.71
C GLU A 647 12.61 21.31 -8.31
N GLN A 648 12.74 20.21 -7.57
CA GLN A 648 13.32 18.96 -8.09
C GLN A 648 12.48 18.35 -9.22
N LEU A 649 11.17 18.59 -9.25
CA LEU A 649 10.31 18.12 -10.31
C LEU A 649 10.57 18.88 -11.61
N LEU A 650 10.68 20.21 -11.56
CA LEU A 650 10.86 21.10 -12.71
C LEU A 650 12.32 21.31 -13.13
N TRP A 651 13.27 21.04 -12.23
CA TRP A 651 14.72 21.03 -12.49
C TRP A 651 15.28 19.64 -12.12
N PRO A 652 15.17 18.64 -13.02
CA PRO A 652 15.57 17.26 -12.72
C PRO A 652 17.05 17.10 -12.34
N GLU A 653 17.90 18.02 -12.73
CA GLU A 653 19.31 18.08 -12.34
C GLU A 653 19.52 18.28 -10.84
N LYS A 654 18.50 18.77 -10.11
CA LYS A 654 18.50 18.93 -8.65
C LYS A 654 18.06 17.68 -7.89
N ARG A 655 17.60 16.64 -8.59
CA ARG A 655 17.22 15.36 -7.98
C ARG A 655 18.45 14.63 -7.46
N ALA A 656 18.25 13.80 -6.44
CA ALA A 656 19.30 12.93 -5.92
C ALA A 656 19.82 11.98 -7.00
N ARG A 657 21.13 11.81 -7.06
CA ARG A 657 21.86 10.91 -7.96
C ARG A 657 22.35 9.69 -7.20
N ASP A 658 22.51 8.59 -7.92
CA ASP A 658 23.09 7.37 -7.33
C ASP A 658 24.55 7.63 -6.90
N PRO A 659 24.91 7.41 -5.64
CA PRO A 659 26.25 7.72 -5.14
C PRO A 659 27.36 6.83 -5.72
N LEU A 660 27.01 5.65 -6.26
CA LEU A 660 27.97 4.69 -6.82
C LEU A 660 28.09 4.82 -8.35
N LEU A 661 27.00 5.12 -9.02
CA LEU A 661 26.93 5.14 -10.49
C LEU A 661 26.93 6.55 -11.08
N GLY A 662 26.59 7.57 -10.29
CA GLY A 662 26.55 8.95 -10.76
C GLY A 662 25.68 9.14 -12.00
N ASP A 663 26.26 9.73 -13.05
CA ASP A 663 25.55 10.01 -14.31
C ASP A 663 25.35 8.79 -15.24
N LYS A 664 25.81 7.61 -14.85
CA LYS A 664 25.56 6.38 -15.63
C LYS A 664 24.10 5.95 -15.56
N VAL A 665 23.36 6.41 -14.54
CA VAL A 665 21.93 6.16 -14.39
C VAL A 665 21.17 7.50 -14.23
N PRO A 666 19.92 7.59 -14.68
CA PRO A 666 19.18 8.88 -14.69
C PRO A 666 18.58 9.25 -13.31
N GLY A 667 19.11 8.73 -12.20
CA GLY A 667 18.60 9.03 -10.87
C GLY A 667 19.22 8.17 -9.78
N LEU A 668 18.43 7.83 -8.77
CA LEU A 668 18.83 7.11 -7.57
C LEU A 668 18.36 5.65 -7.61
N ILE A 669 19.19 4.73 -7.15
CA ILE A 669 18.84 3.33 -6.88
C ILE A 669 18.82 3.12 -5.38
N ASP A 670 17.74 2.56 -4.86
CA ASP A 670 17.61 2.23 -3.44
C ASP A 670 18.48 1.04 -3.05
N ARG A 671 19.28 1.23 -2.00
CA ARG A 671 20.28 0.25 -1.54
C ARG A 671 20.21 0.06 -0.05
N THR A 672 20.65 -1.11 0.42
CA THR A 672 20.86 -1.37 1.85
C THR A 672 21.87 -0.36 2.43
N THR A 673 21.58 0.15 3.61
CA THR A 673 22.43 1.13 4.34
C THR A 673 23.46 0.46 5.23
N SER A 674 23.21 -0.79 5.63
CA SER A 674 24.11 -1.57 6.48
C SER A 674 24.08 -3.05 6.11
N THR A 675 25.12 -3.79 6.51
CA THR A 675 25.16 -5.26 6.40
C THR A 675 24.03 -5.86 7.21
N SER A 676 23.22 -6.67 6.59
CA SER A 676 22.03 -7.23 7.19
C SER A 676 21.87 -8.74 6.94
N TYR A 677 20.96 -9.33 7.70
CA TYR A 677 20.65 -10.75 7.62
C TYR A 677 19.14 -10.95 7.70
N LEU A 678 18.62 -11.91 6.93
CA LEU A 678 17.27 -12.41 7.20
C LEU A 678 17.37 -13.39 8.36
N ARG A 679 16.76 -13.04 9.50
CA ARG A 679 16.74 -13.86 10.71
C ARG A 679 15.42 -14.56 10.86
N VAL A 680 15.47 -15.87 11.08
CA VAL A 680 14.31 -16.70 11.42
C VAL A 680 14.55 -17.27 12.83
N PRO A 681 13.83 -16.76 13.84
CA PRO A 681 13.99 -17.21 15.21
C PRO A 681 13.74 -18.71 15.37
N ALA A 682 14.45 -19.35 16.30
CA ALA A 682 14.38 -20.79 16.55
C ALA A 682 12.94 -21.30 16.73
N GLY A 683 12.07 -20.55 17.42
CA GLY A 683 10.68 -20.88 17.64
C GLY A 683 9.85 -21.07 16.37
N TYR A 684 10.32 -20.55 15.22
CA TYR A 684 9.61 -20.61 13.95
C TYR A 684 10.03 -21.78 13.05
N TRP A 685 11.20 -22.38 13.26
CA TRP A 685 11.68 -23.44 12.38
C TRP A 685 12.10 -24.71 13.10
N VAL A 686 12.52 -24.61 14.37
CA VAL A 686 13.03 -25.76 15.13
C VAL A 686 11.98 -26.85 15.32
N ALA A 687 10.70 -26.47 15.55
CA ALA A 687 9.61 -27.42 15.76
C ALA A 687 9.24 -28.20 14.48
N ASP A 688 9.45 -27.60 13.31
CA ASP A 688 9.03 -28.18 12.02
C ASP A 688 10.16 -28.97 11.33
N VAL A 689 11.40 -28.91 11.88
CA VAL A 689 12.58 -29.58 11.30
C VAL A 689 13.12 -30.65 12.24
N PRO A 690 13.22 -31.93 11.81
CA PRO A 690 13.75 -33.03 12.63
C PRO A 690 15.17 -32.75 13.16
N ASP A 691 15.47 -33.23 14.37
CA ASP A 691 16.76 -33.00 15.05
C ASP A 691 17.96 -33.39 14.22
N TRP A 692 17.88 -34.51 13.53
CA TRP A 692 18.98 -34.99 12.69
C TRP A 692 19.24 -34.05 11.50
N LEU A 693 18.18 -33.44 10.94
CA LEU A 693 18.33 -32.51 9.84
C LEU A 693 18.86 -31.17 10.34
N ARG A 694 18.43 -30.71 11.52
CA ARG A 694 19.01 -29.52 12.18
C ARG A 694 20.51 -29.70 12.45
N ALA A 695 20.91 -30.85 12.98
CA ALA A 695 22.31 -31.19 13.21
C ALA A 695 23.11 -31.23 11.90
N ALA A 696 22.54 -31.78 10.83
CA ALA A 696 23.17 -31.80 9.51
C ALA A 696 23.29 -30.37 8.92
N LEU A 697 22.26 -29.56 9.00
CA LEU A 697 22.30 -28.16 8.54
C LEU A 697 23.34 -27.35 9.30
N ARG A 698 23.47 -27.50 10.62
CA ARG A 698 24.48 -26.82 11.42
C ARG A 698 25.91 -27.23 11.06
N ARG A 699 26.10 -28.50 10.72
CA ARG A 699 27.43 -29.00 10.28
C ARG A 699 27.78 -28.51 8.88
N THR A 700 26.83 -28.43 7.99
CA THR A 700 27.06 -28.07 6.58
C THR A 700 27.05 -26.57 6.36
N MET A 701 26.33 -25.80 7.20
CA MET A 701 26.15 -24.36 7.06
C MET A 701 26.31 -23.62 8.41
N PRO A 702 27.50 -23.78 9.09
CA PRO A 702 27.66 -23.23 10.44
C PRO A 702 27.47 -21.72 10.52
N ASN A 703 27.83 -20.98 9.48
CA ASN A 703 27.70 -19.51 9.42
C ASN A 703 26.26 -19.04 9.22
N SER A 704 25.33 -19.96 8.93
CA SER A 704 23.90 -19.65 8.78
C SER A 704 23.13 -19.74 10.11
N PHE A 705 23.83 -19.86 11.23
CA PHE A 705 23.22 -19.93 12.54
C PHE A 705 23.83 -18.91 13.50
N ASP A 706 22.97 -18.30 14.30
CA ASP A 706 23.31 -17.46 15.44
C ASP A 706 22.60 -18.08 16.67
N GLY A 707 23.35 -18.87 17.44
CA GLY A 707 22.73 -19.77 18.41
C GLY A 707 21.82 -20.80 17.74
N ASP A 708 20.52 -20.76 18.08
CA ASP A 708 19.49 -21.61 17.49
C ASP A 708 18.72 -20.93 16.34
N ASP A 709 18.88 -19.62 16.15
CA ASP A 709 18.25 -18.87 15.08
C ASP A 709 18.93 -19.14 13.73
N LEU A 710 18.11 -19.27 12.68
CA LEU A 710 18.62 -19.33 11.30
C LEU A 710 18.92 -17.91 10.81
N ARG A 711 20.11 -17.74 10.23
CA ARG A 711 20.59 -16.47 9.71
C ARG A 711 21.02 -16.62 8.26
N ILE A 712 20.32 -15.95 7.34
CA ILE A 712 20.63 -15.93 5.91
C ILE A 712 21.30 -14.61 5.55
N GLY A 713 22.51 -14.66 5.06
CA GLY A 713 23.36 -13.51 4.73
C GLY A 713 24.84 -13.87 4.88
N PRO A 714 25.76 -12.86 4.89
CA PRO A 714 25.49 -11.41 4.96
C PRO A 714 24.96 -10.84 3.64
N ILE A 715 23.97 -9.92 3.74
CA ILE A 715 23.55 -9.05 2.65
C ILE A 715 24.29 -7.74 2.85
N PRO A 716 25.27 -7.41 2.00
CA PRO A 716 26.17 -6.30 2.26
C PRO A 716 25.49 -4.93 2.11
N ALA A 717 26.02 -3.93 2.78
CA ALA A 717 25.66 -2.53 2.51
C ALA A 717 25.89 -2.18 1.03
N GLY A 718 25.03 -1.33 0.46
CA GLY A 718 25.10 -0.99 -0.96
C GLY A 718 24.43 -1.99 -1.92
N THR A 719 23.78 -3.05 -1.39
CA THR A 719 23.02 -3.99 -2.23
C THR A 719 21.74 -3.31 -2.70
N PRO A 720 21.44 -3.30 -4.03
CA PRO A 720 20.16 -2.83 -4.54
C PRO A 720 19.01 -3.65 -3.95
N ILE A 721 18.07 -2.98 -3.27
CA ILE A 721 16.99 -3.68 -2.55
C ILE A 721 16.11 -4.47 -3.51
N ASP A 722 15.69 -3.85 -4.62
CA ASP A 722 14.78 -4.46 -5.58
C ASP A 722 15.35 -5.69 -6.29
N LEU A 723 16.66 -5.83 -6.27
CA LEU A 723 17.33 -7.03 -6.78
C LEU A 723 16.93 -8.30 -6.03
N LEU A 724 16.66 -8.18 -4.73
CA LEU A 724 16.30 -9.29 -3.85
C LEU A 724 14.79 -9.32 -3.58
N SER A 725 14.18 -8.17 -3.34
CA SER A 725 12.76 -8.06 -2.99
C SER A 725 11.83 -8.36 -4.16
N ASN A 726 12.25 -8.06 -5.38
CA ASN A 726 11.47 -8.30 -6.58
C ASN A 726 11.61 -9.70 -7.17
N LEU A 727 12.35 -10.61 -6.52
CA LEU A 727 12.40 -11.99 -6.98
C LEU A 727 11.00 -12.61 -7.04
N ARG A 728 10.64 -13.11 -8.21
CA ARG A 728 9.40 -13.85 -8.41
C ARG A 728 9.57 -15.24 -7.83
N ILE A 729 9.12 -15.42 -6.58
CA ILE A 729 9.25 -16.70 -5.87
C ILE A 729 8.28 -17.74 -6.45
N LEU A 730 7.05 -17.32 -6.75
CA LEU A 730 6.07 -18.16 -7.46
C LEU A 730 5.61 -17.44 -8.73
N PRO A 731 5.60 -18.12 -9.87
CA PRO A 731 5.05 -17.57 -11.10
C PRO A 731 3.52 -17.55 -11.02
N GLU A 732 2.95 -16.37 -11.15
CA GLU A 732 1.51 -16.13 -11.16
C GLU A 732 1.02 -16.16 -12.62
N GLY A 733 -0.12 -16.82 -12.88
CA GLY A 733 -0.75 -16.82 -14.19
C GLY A 733 -0.01 -17.59 -15.29
N GLU A 734 1.04 -18.35 -14.97
CA GLU A 734 1.78 -19.17 -15.91
C GLU A 734 1.22 -20.60 -15.99
N ASP A 735 1.40 -21.24 -17.15
CA ASP A 735 1.09 -22.66 -17.29
C ASP A 735 2.06 -23.53 -16.46
N PHE A 736 1.68 -24.78 -16.20
CA PHE A 736 2.46 -25.70 -15.38
C PHE A 736 3.91 -25.87 -15.85
N THR A 737 4.14 -25.90 -17.17
CA THR A 737 5.48 -26.09 -17.74
C THR A 737 6.36 -24.87 -17.51
N ALA A 738 5.82 -23.67 -17.75
CA ALA A 738 6.51 -22.40 -17.51
C ALA A 738 6.80 -22.23 -16.02
N ALA A 739 5.82 -22.53 -15.16
CA ALA A 739 5.96 -22.48 -13.70
C ALA A 739 7.04 -23.46 -13.19
N ALA A 740 7.09 -24.69 -13.71
CA ALA A 740 8.10 -25.69 -13.35
C ALA A 740 9.51 -25.25 -13.78
N LYS A 741 9.64 -24.69 -15.01
CA LYS A 741 10.90 -24.15 -15.52
C LYS A 741 11.39 -22.96 -14.69
N HIS A 742 10.52 -22.06 -14.33
CA HIS A 742 10.82 -20.91 -13.46
C HIS A 742 11.31 -21.39 -12.09
N SER A 743 10.56 -22.32 -11.45
CA SER A 743 10.92 -22.87 -10.15
C SER A 743 12.27 -23.58 -10.15
N ALA A 744 12.61 -24.29 -11.24
CA ALA A 744 13.91 -24.92 -11.40
C ALA A 744 15.06 -23.88 -11.50
N LYS A 745 14.85 -22.77 -12.25
CA LYS A 745 15.82 -21.68 -12.34
C LYS A 745 16.02 -20.99 -10.99
N LEU A 746 14.92 -20.72 -10.28
CA LEU A 746 14.95 -20.11 -8.96
C LEU A 746 15.68 -21.01 -7.93
N ALA A 747 15.38 -22.29 -7.90
CA ALA A 747 16.07 -23.25 -7.03
C ALA A 747 17.58 -23.29 -7.31
N GLY A 748 17.97 -23.33 -8.59
CA GLY A 748 19.38 -23.24 -8.98
C GLY A 748 20.05 -21.94 -8.54
N LEU A 749 19.36 -20.80 -8.69
CA LEU A 749 19.87 -19.51 -8.23
C LEU A 749 20.05 -19.46 -6.72
N LEU A 750 19.06 -19.91 -5.95
CA LEU A 750 19.12 -19.94 -4.48
C LEU A 750 20.22 -20.87 -3.98
N PHE A 751 20.44 -22.01 -4.65
CA PHE A 751 21.54 -22.91 -4.35
C PHE A 751 22.90 -22.24 -4.57
N ASP A 752 23.08 -21.55 -5.69
CA ASP A 752 24.34 -20.86 -6.01
C ASP A 752 24.57 -19.67 -5.08
N LEU A 753 23.53 -18.93 -4.73
CA LEU A 753 23.60 -17.85 -3.72
C LEU A 753 23.99 -18.40 -2.35
N ALA A 754 23.35 -19.48 -1.90
CA ALA A 754 23.71 -20.13 -0.64
C ALA A 754 25.16 -20.62 -0.64
N ASN A 755 25.65 -21.18 -1.75
CA ASN A 755 27.04 -21.60 -1.88
C ASN A 755 28.01 -20.42 -1.91
N ALA A 756 27.67 -19.32 -2.56
CA ALA A 756 28.48 -18.11 -2.58
C ALA A 756 28.62 -17.52 -1.16
N LEU A 757 27.51 -17.39 -0.44
CA LEU A 757 27.52 -16.88 0.94
C LEU A 757 28.23 -17.83 1.91
N ARG A 758 28.09 -19.15 1.76
CA ARG A 758 28.74 -20.14 2.61
C ARG A 758 30.27 -20.10 2.49
N ARG A 759 30.82 -19.71 1.36
CA ARG A 759 32.27 -19.63 1.10
C ARG A 759 32.88 -18.36 1.64
N LEU A 760 32.08 -17.41 2.08
CA LEU A 760 32.59 -16.21 2.70
C LEU A 760 33.23 -16.53 4.07
N PRO A 761 34.41 -15.97 4.39
CA PRO A 761 34.97 -16.06 5.72
C PRO A 761 34.08 -15.37 6.76
N ALA A 762 34.26 -15.74 8.04
CA ALA A 762 33.41 -15.18 9.11
C ALA A 762 33.60 -13.66 9.30
N ASP A 763 34.75 -13.14 8.90
CA ASP A 763 35.15 -11.72 8.91
C ASP A 763 35.03 -11.05 7.53
N ALA A 764 34.26 -11.63 6.59
CA ALA A 764 34.10 -11.10 5.26
C ALA A 764 33.59 -9.66 5.31
N THR A 765 34.21 -8.82 4.50
CA THR A 765 33.77 -7.44 4.30
C THR A 765 32.56 -7.34 3.36
N ASP A 766 31.88 -6.20 3.35
CA ASP A 766 30.82 -5.93 2.37
C ASP A 766 31.32 -6.03 0.92
N ALA A 767 32.57 -5.68 0.66
CA ALA A 767 33.19 -5.82 -0.65
C ALA A 767 33.34 -7.29 -1.06
N ASP A 768 33.71 -8.18 -0.12
CA ASP A 768 33.81 -9.62 -0.38
C ASP A 768 32.43 -10.22 -0.66
N ALA A 769 31.42 -9.86 0.12
CA ALA A 769 30.05 -10.32 -0.06
C ALA A 769 29.47 -9.80 -1.39
N SER A 770 29.65 -8.54 -1.72
CA SER A 770 29.25 -7.96 -3.02
C SER A 770 29.93 -8.66 -4.19
N LYS A 771 31.23 -8.96 -4.08
CA LYS A 771 31.97 -9.71 -5.11
C LYS A 771 31.41 -11.12 -5.32
N ALA A 772 30.96 -11.76 -4.26
CA ALA A 772 30.36 -13.10 -4.31
C ALA A 772 28.95 -13.09 -4.96
N ILE A 773 28.18 -12.03 -4.78
CA ILE A 773 26.81 -11.90 -5.30
C ILE A 773 26.80 -11.41 -6.77
N ARG A 774 27.73 -10.55 -7.17
CA ARG A 774 27.77 -9.96 -8.53
C ARG A 774 27.60 -10.94 -9.69
N PRO A 775 28.22 -12.13 -9.72
CA PRO A 775 28.02 -13.11 -10.81
C PRO A 775 26.60 -13.63 -10.93
N LEU A 776 25.76 -13.47 -9.88
CA LEU A 776 24.38 -13.93 -9.87
C LEU A 776 23.39 -12.86 -10.33
N VAL A 777 23.81 -11.60 -10.45
CA VAL A 777 22.97 -10.45 -10.78
C VAL A 777 22.15 -10.65 -12.07
N PRO A 778 22.71 -11.11 -13.19
CA PRO A 778 21.91 -11.32 -14.41
C PRO A 778 20.76 -12.31 -14.21
N ARG A 779 20.98 -13.37 -13.41
CA ARG A 779 19.95 -14.37 -13.10
C ARG A 779 18.92 -13.84 -12.11
N LEU A 780 19.32 -12.98 -11.16
CA LEU A 780 18.41 -12.28 -10.26
C LEU A 780 17.49 -11.35 -11.05
N ILE A 781 18.01 -10.60 -12.01
CA ILE A 781 17.24 -9.74 -12.90
C ILE A 781 16.30 -10.56 -13.79
N GLU A 782 16.76 -11.67 -14.36
CA GLU A 782 15.93 -12.57 -15.20
C GLU A 782 14.69 -13.10 -14.42
N LEU A 783 14.85 -13.34 -13.12
CA LEU A 783 13.78 -13.85 -12.26
C LEU A 783 13.04 -12.75 -11.50
N SER A 784 13.29 -11.48 -11.79
CA SER A 784 12.66 -10.34 -11.14
C SER A 784 11.25 -10.08 -11.69
N LYS A 785 10.34 -9.66 -10.81
CA LYS A 785 9.02 -9.12 -11.18
C LYS A 785 9.16 -7.79 -11.93
N CYS A 786 10.17 -7.00 -11.56
CA CYS A 786 10.45 -5.70 -12.14
C CYS A 786 11.96 -5.42 -12.14
N PRO A 787 12.56 -5.16 -13.30
CA PRO A 787 13.98 -4.86 -13.42
C PRO A 787 14.32 -3.38 -13.29
N ASP A 788 13.37 -2.49 -13.03
CA ASP A 788 13.57 -1.05 -13.01
C ASP A 788 13.99 -0.56 -11.62
N PHE A 789 15.29 -0.38 -11.42
CA PHE A 789 15.89 -0.02 -10.13
C PHE A 789 15.95 1.48 -9.87
N VAL A 790 15.76 2.35 -10.88
CA VAL A 790 15.88 3.80 -10.71
C VAL A 790 14.57 4.39 -10.22
N VAL A 791 14.54 4.96 -9.01
CA VAL A 791 13.29 5.28 -8.31
C VAL A 791 12.77 6.70 -8.51
N ASN A 792 13.64 7.70 -8.77
CA ASN A 792 13.27 9.12 -8.80
C ASN A 792 13.31 9.77 -10.18
N ARG A 793 13.20 8.97 -11.24
CA ARG A 793 13.17 9.44 -12.64
C ARG A 793 11.77 9.74 -13.14
N GLY A 794 11.70 10.39 -14.31
CA GLY A 794 10.45 10.60 -15.06
C GLY A 794 9.69 11.88 -14.73
N HIS A 795 8.51 12.03 -15.35
CA HIS A 795 7.70 13.25 -15.33
C HIS A 795 8.50 14.49 -15.76
N TYR A 796 9.09 14.43 -16.94
CA TYR A 796 9.99 15.49 -17.44
C TYR A 796 9.27 16.59 -18.23
N PHE A 797 7.95 16.68 -18.14
CA PHE A 797 7.17 17.72 -18.86
C PHE A 797 7.61 19.13 -18.46
N GLY A 798 7.81 19.96 -19.45
CA GLY A 798 8.32 21.32 -19.27
C GLY A 798 9.82 21.43 -18.94
N THR A 799 10.55 20.30 -18.93
CA THR A 799 12.01 20.33 -18.65
C THR A 799 12.88 20.25 -19.92
N GLY A 800 12.29 20.03 -21.09
CA GLY A 800 13.00 19.74 -22.33
C GLY A 800 13.47 18.28 -22.48
N GLN A 801 13.37 17.46 -21.44
CA GLN A 801 13.76 16.03 -21.47
C GLN A 801 12.62 15.11 -21.88
N ALA A 802 11.38 15.61 -21.92
CA ALA A 802 10.20 14.80 -22.31
C ALA A 802 10.10 14.55 -23.82
N GLY A 803 10.89 15.25 -24.66
CA GLY A 803 10.82 15.16 -26.12
C GLY A 803 9.60 15.83 -26.75
N ASP A 804 8.87 16.67 -26.01
CA ASP A 804 7.64 17.33 -26.43
C ASP A 804 7.82 18.87 -26.62
N GLY A 805 9.04 19.32 -26.76
CA GLY A 805 9.39 20.71 -27.06
C GLY A 805 10.57 21.20 -26.21
N PRO A 806 10.94 22.49 -26.36
CA PRO A 806 11.97 23.10 -25.52
C PRO A 806 11.52 23.15 -24.06
N GLY A 807 12.47 23.08 -23.14
CA GLY A 807 12.21 23.27 -21.72
C GLY A 807 11.68 24.68 -21.42
N LEU A 808 10.89 24.79 -20.36
CA LEU A 808 10.43 26.07 -19.83
C LEU A 808 11.62 26.91 -19.35
N SER A 809 11.54 28.21 -19.55
CA SER A 809 12.48 29.13 -18.92
C SER A 809 12.33 29.10 -17.39
N ASP A 810 13.37 29.50 -16.66
CA ASP A 810 13.29 29.60 -15.19
C ASP A 810 12.19 30.57 -14.73
N ALA A 811 11.92 31.60 -15.49
CA ALA A 811 10.83 32.55 -15.21
C ALA A 811 9.46 31.85 -15.35
N ASP A 812 9.28 31.05 -16.39
CA ASP A 812 8.04 30.28 -16.61
C ASP A 812 7.83 29.19 -15.55
N LYS A 813 8.88 28.48 -15.16
CA LYS A 813 8.83 27.51 -14.08
C LYS A 813 8.41 28.16 -12.76
N ARG A 814 8.96 29.34 -12.43
CA ARG A 814 8.57 30.11 -11.24
C ARG A 814 7.13 30.60 -11.31
N ALA A 815 6.69 31.07 -12.47
CA ALA A 815 5.29 31.47 -12.69
C ALA A 815 4.33 30.28 -12.51
N LEU A 816 4.70 29.12 -13.02
CA LEU A 816 3.94 27.88 -12.80
C LEU A 816 3.85 27.53 -11.31
N ILE A 817 4.96 27.60 -10.56
CA ILE A 817 4.98 27.35 -9.11
C ILE A 817 4.05 28.32 -8.38
N ALA A 818 4.06 29.60 -8.75
CA ALA A 818 3.19 30.61 -8.18
C ALA A 818 1.70 30.27 -8.36
N LEU A 819 1.34 29.73 -9.52
CA LEU A 819 -0.02 29.25 -9.77
C LEU A 819 -0.34 27.99 -8.92
N LEU A 820 0.54 27.01 -8.93
CA LEU A 820 0.30 25.72 -8.23
C LEU A 820 0.07 25.90 -6.72
N LYS A 821 0.65 26.91 -6.10
CA LYS A 821 0.38 27.28 -4.70
C LYS A 821 -1.08 27.65 -4.44
N THR A 822 -1.84 28.00 -5.47
CA THR A 822 -3.26 28.38 -5.35
C THR A 822 -4.22 27.21 -5.46
N PHE A 823 -3.76 26.00 -5.80
CA PHE A 823 -4.57 24.78 -6.03
C PHE A 823 -4.90 24.01 -4.72
#